data_0d39e251e43b0f08913dca0f49d521b8
#
_entry.id   0d39e251e43b0f08913dca0f49d521b8
#
_cell.length_a   1.000
_cell.length_b   1.000
_cell.length_c   1.000
_cell.angle_alpha   90.00
_cell.angle_beta   90.00
_cell.angle_gamma   90.00
#
_symmetry.space_group_name_H-M   'P 1'
#
loop_
_entity.id
_entity.type
_entity.pdbx_description
1 polymer ?
#
loop_
_entity_poly.entity_id
_entity_poly.type
_entity_poly.pdbx_seq_one_letter_code
_entity_poly.pdbx_strand_id
1 'polypeptide(L)'
;MSKNSFYITTPIYYPSDNLHIGHAYCTTIADTVARYHRAKGEDVFFLTGSDEHGLKIQRKAAEKGITPIQYVDAIVANFKKLWKMLNISNNDFIRTSEERHHKVVQAVLQKIYDQGDIYKKNYEGLYCVPCESYWLERQLVDGKCPDCGRPVEKMAEESYFFKLSKYQDRILEYIETHPDFIQPVSRRNEMINFIKQGLEDLCITRTTFDWGIPVPFDPKHVVYVWFDALLNYFTAIGYGTDEEKFKKFWPANIHLVGKEIVRFHSIIWPIMLMAMGEELPKQVYGHGWLVVDGDKMSKSKGNVIDPIALIEEFGPDAIRYFLLREITLGSDGNFSRDALINRINADLANDLGNLLHRTVSMIEKYHGGVVTHKEGTEAVDKEFITLVNETVAGYSDAMDHMELNQAIKDVWNLIGRANKYIDETAPWILAKDPAQAERLQAVMYNLAEALRIIAILIAPFVPVTAPKIYEQLGLGKPESFFMADAVWGKLATGTKVQKGEPLFPRIEVTEAGETVIAATKKTAAKAIKAEALKAETKKEAKPAAAAAGEITIDDFAKIDLRVATVVAAERVPKTDKLIKLQVKIGDEERTIVSGIAQHYEPENLIGKNVIVIANLKPAKLRGIESRGMVLAASDGEGNLVLADAPGIASGSKVK
;
A
#
# COMPACT_ATOMS: atom_id res chain seq x y z
N MET A 1 7.85 -27.83 24.61
CA MET A 1 6.68 -27.91 23.75
C MET A 1 7.09 -27.38 22.38
N SER A 2 6.90 -28.14 21.31
CA SER A 2 7.12 -27.62 19.94
C SER A 2 6.18 -26.44 19.74
N LYS A 3 6.71 -25.29 19.29
CA LYS A 3 5.88 -24.16 18.90
C LYS A 3 4.95 -24.61 17.77
N ASN A 4 3.67 -24.25 17.84
CA ASN A 4 2.77 -24.43 16.70
C ASN A 4 3.36 -23.71 15.49
N SER A 5 3.34 -24.34 14.33
CA SER A 5 3.77 -23.74 13.07
C SER A 5 2.59 -23.12 12.33
N PHE A 6 2.86 -22.05 11.62
CA PHE A 6 1.88 -21.38 10.77
C PHE A 6 2.49 -21.01 9.41
N TYR A 7 1.89 -21.49 8.34
CA TYR A 7 2.34 -21.20 6.98
C TYR A 7 1.27 -20.43 6.22
N ILE A 8 1.62 -19.22 5.82
CA ILE A 8 0.77 -18.35 4.99
C ILE A 8 1.49 -17.94 3.72
N THR A 9 0.75 -17.87 2.62
CA THR A 9 1.30 -17.47 1.31
C THR A 9 0.44 -16.40 0.65
N THR A 10 1.08 -15.55 -0.15
CA THR A 10 0.41 -14.81 -1.21
C THR A 10 0.48 -15.60 -2.53
N PRO A 11 -0.21 -15.17 -3.61
CA PRO A 11 0.19 -15.59 -4.95
C PRO A 11 1.64 -15.14 -5.23
N ILE A 12 2.32 -15.85 -6.09
CA ILE A 12 3.53 -15.31 -6.72
C ILE A 12 3.11 -14.42 -7.88
N TYR A 13 3.64 -13.19 -7.91
CA TYR A 13 3.15 -12.15 -8.82
C TYR A 13 3.81 -12.23 -10.19
N TYR A 14 3.01 -12.09 -11.25
CA TYR A 14 3.48 -12.18 -12.63
C TYR A 14 4.21 -10.88 -13.05
N PRO A 15 5.54 -10.89 -13.32
CA PRO A 15 6.34 -9.69 -13.53
C PRO A 15 6.24 -9.18 -14.98
N SER A 16 5.02 -9.14 -15.51
CA SER A 16 4.79 -8.50 -16.81
C SER A 16 4.81 -6.98 -16.72
N ASP A 17 4.73 -6.43 -15.51
CA ASP A 17 4.74 -5.01 -15.20
C ASP A 17 4.93 -4.74 -13.70
N ASN A 18 5.11 -3.45 -13.30
CA ASN A 18 5.15 -3.06 -11.90
C ASN A 18 3.86 -3.41 -11.16
N LEU A 19 3.99 -3.67 -9.85
CA LEU A 19 2.84 -3.94 -8.99
C LEU A 19 2.02 -2.66 -8.78
N HIS A 20 0.71 -2.84 -8.61
CA HIS A 20 -0.22 -1.78 -8.26
C HIS A 20 -0.79 -1.98 -6.85
N ILE A 21 -1.59 -1.03 -6.37
CA ILE A 21 -2.14 -1.02 -5.01
C ILE A 21 -2.91 -2.31 -4.65
N GLY A 22 -3.52 -3.01 -5.61
CA GLY A 22 -4.19 -4.30 -5.38
C GLY A 22 -3.23 -5.42 -4.96
N HIS A 23 -2.00 -5.45 -5.49
CA HIS A 23 -0.96 -6.39 -5.04
C HIS A 23 -0.46 -6.03 -3.64
N ALA A 24 -0.29 -4.72 -3.38
CA ALA A 24 0.05 -4.22 -2.05
C ALA A 24 -1.01 -4.61 -1.01
N TYR A 25 -2.30 -4.57 -1.38
CA TYR A 25 -3.40 -5.01 -0.53
C TYR A 25 -3.28 -6.48 -0.13
N CYS A 26 -3.16 -7.38 -1.10
CA CYS A 26 -2.99 -8.82 -0.85
C CYS A 26 -1.81 -9.11 0.07
N THR A 27 -0.63 -8.54 -0.24
CA THR A 27 0.58 -8.81 0.53
C THR A 27 0.52 -8.20 1.93
N THR A 28 -0.14 -7.04 2.09
CA THR A 28 -0.35 -6.41 3.40
C THR A 28 -1.28 -7.24 4.30
N ILE A 29 -2.33 -7.86 3.75
CA ILE A 29 -3.19 -8.79 4.50
C ILE A 29 -2.36 -9.96 5.02
N ALA A 30 -1.62 -10.65 4.13
CA ALA A 30 -0.80 -11.80 4.52
C ALA A 30 0.27 -11.43 5.56
N ASP A 31 0.92 -10.29 5.43
CA ASP A 31 1.89 -9.78 6.39
C ASP A 31 1.27 -9.49 7.75
N THR A 32 0.07 -8.90 7.77
CA THR A 32 -0.65 -8.60 9.01
C THR A 32 -1.02 -9.88 9.77
N VAL A 33 -1.52 -10.89 9.06
CA VAL A 33 -1.82 -12.21 9.63
C VAL A 33 -0.54 -12.90 10.12
N ALA A 34 0.54 -12.87 9.34
CA ALA A 34 1.83 -13.44 9.72
C ALA A 34 2.39 -12.78 11.00
N ARG A 35 2.30 -11.45 11.11
CA ARG A 35 2.71 -10.71 12.32
C ARG A 35 1.87 -11.05 13.53
N TYR A 36 0.57 -11.19 13.36
CA TYR A 36 -0.33 -11.59 14.44
C TYR A 36 0.02 -12.99 14.97
N HIS A 37 0.21 -13.98 14.10
CA HIS A 37 0.61 -15.35 14.53
C HIS A 37 1.99 -15.36 15.19
N ARG A 38 2.95 -14.55 14.74
CA ARG A 38 4.22 -14.34 15.45
C ARG A 38 4.01 -13.73 16.84
N ALA A 39 3.08 -12.76 16.94
CA ALA A 39 2.73 -12.16 18.24
C ALA A 39 2.06 -13.19 19.20
N LYS A 40 1.36 -14.21 18.68
CA LYS A 40 0.90 -15.37 19.46
C LYS A 40 2.04 -16.31 19.91
N GLY A 41 3.26 -16.11 19.40
CA GLY A 41 4.43 -16.95 19.70
C GLY A 41 4.56 -18.18 18.80
N GLU A 42 3.82 -18.26 17.70
CA GLU A 42 3.90 -19.34 16.72
C GLU A 42 5.16 -19.19 15.84
N ASP A 43 5.61 -20.29 15.26
CA ASP A 43 6.69 -20.29 14.29
C ASP A 43 6.11 -20.11 12.88
N VAL A 44 6.23 -18.91 12.35
CA VAL A 44 5.53 -18.49 11.12
C VAL A 44 6.46 -18.52 9.91
N PHE A 45 6.02 -19.16 8.84
CA PHE A 45 6.62 -19.02 7.52
C PHE A 45 5.66 -18.25 6.60
N PHE A 46 6.10 -17.08 6.15
CA PHE A 46 5.36 -16.24 5.21
C PHE A 46 6.09 -16.20 3.87
N LEU A 47 5.41 -16.70 2.82
CA LEU A 47 5.92 -16.79 1.46
C LEU A 47 5.23 -15.80 0.53
N THR A 48 6.04 -15.13 -0.26
CA THR A 48 5.64 -14.39 -1.48
C THR A 48 6.67 -14.63 -2.58
N GLY A 49 6.44 -14.15 -3.79
CA GLY A 49 7.39 -14.38 -4.87
C GLY A 49 6.95 -13.83 -6.23
N SER A 50 7.61 -14.33 -7.28
CA SER A 50 7.33 -13.97 -8.68
C SER A 50 7.19 -15.20 -9.57
N ASP A 51 6.16 -15.18 -10.42
CA ASP A 51 5.90 -16.16 -11.48
C ASP A 51 6.49 -15.62 -12.79
N GLU A 52 7.62 -16.15 -13.24
CA GLU A 52 8.47 -15.51 -14.24
C GLU A 52 8.44 -16.13 -15.62
N HIS A 53 7.81 -17.29 -15.79
CA HIS A 53 7.77 -18.01 -17.05
C HIS A 53 6.58 -17.61 -17.94
N GLY A 54 6.59 -18.07 -19.20
CA GLY A 54 5.49 -17.96 -20.14
C GLY A 54 5.72 -17.05 -21.33
N LEU A 55 4.84 -17.22 -22.33
CA LEU A 55 4.92 -16.55 -23.64
C LEU A 55 4.89 -15.00 -23.51
N LYS A 56 4.09 -14.49 -22.60
CA LYS A 56 3.93 -13.04 -22.42
C LYS A 56 5.25 -12.37 -21.98
N ILE A 57 5.99 -12.99 -21.07
CA ILE A 57 7.31 -12.50 -20.63
C ILE A 57 8.30 -12.57 -21.77
N GLN A 58 8.34 -13.70 -22.49
CA GLN A 58 9.24 -13.88 -23.64
C GLN A 58 8.99 -12.81 -24.71
N ARG A 59 7.72 -12.54 -25.07
CA ARG A 59 7.36 -11.49 -26.02
C ARG A 59 7.80 -10.10 -25.55
N LYS A 60 7.56 -9.75 -24.29
CA LYS A 60 7.95 -8.45 -23.72
C LYS A 60 9.47 -8.25 -23.65
N ALA A 61 10.21 -9.30 -23.38
CA ALA A 61 11.66 -9.25 -23.41
C ALA A 61 12.17 -9.04 -24.85
N ALA A 62 11.62 -9.78 -25.82
CA ALA A 62 11.95 -9.64 -27.24
C ALA A 62 11.63 -8.23 -27.77
N GLU A 63 10.49 -7.64 -27.41
CA GLU A 63 10.12 -6.25 -27.75
C GLU A 63 11.16 -5.22 -27.27
N LYS A 64 11.86 -5.52 -26.15
CA LYS A 64 12.92 -4.67 -25.60
C LYS A 64 14.33 -5.07 -26.06
N GLY A 65 14.47 -6.13 -26.85
CA GLY A 65 15.78 -6.63 -27.31
C GLY A 65 16.67 -7.19 -26.19
N ILE A 66 16.09 -7.72 -25.09
CA ILE A 66 16.80 -8.30 -23.95
C ILE A 66 16.34 -9.73 -23.69
N THR A 67 17.07 -10.47 -22.86
CA THR A 67 16.67 -11.83 -22.47
C THR A 67 15.49 -11.79 -21.47
N PRO A 68 14.65 -12.84 -21.41
CA PRO A 68 13.58 -12.92 -20.43
C PRO A 68 14.05 -12.76 -18.98
N ILE A 69 15.18 -13.36 -18.60
CA ILE A 69 15.72 -13.22 -17.24
C ILE A 69 16.12 -11.77 -16.93
N GLN A 70 16.74 -11.04 -17.88
CA GLN A 70 17.06 -9.62 -17.69
C GLN A 70 15.80 -8.77 -17.54
N TYR A 71 14.73 -9.13 -18.27
CA TYR A 71 13.46 -8.45 -18.18
C TYR A 71 12.82 -8.61 -16.80
N VAL A 72 12.72 -9.85 -16.29
CA VAL A 72 12.10 -10.13 -15.00
C VAL A 72 12.94 -9.62 -13.82
N ASP A 73 14.28 -9.69 -13.91
CA ASP A 73 15.16 -9.16 -12.86
C ASP A 73 14.92 -7.69 -12.56
N ALA A 74 14.77 -6.87 -13.61
CA ALA A 74 14.50 -5.44 -13.46
C ALA A 74 13.14 -5.17 -12.77
N ILE A 75 12.12 -5.96 -13.08
CA ILE A 75 10.76 -5.78 -12.51
C ILE A 75 10.70 -6.34 -11.08
N VAL A 76 11.30 -7.50 -10.84
CA VAL A 76 11.34 -8.13 -9.50
C VAL A 76 12.10 -7.27 -8.49
N ALA A 77 13.12 -6.52 -8.94
CA ALA A 77 13.78 -5.53 -8.08
C ALA A 77 12.78 -4.48 -7.55
N ASN A 78 11.82 -4.02 -8.37
CA ASN A 78 10.76 -3.10 -7.94
C ASN A 78 9.77 -3.78 -6.98
N PHE A 79 9.46 -5.07 -7.16
CA PHE A 79 8.63 -5.82 -6.21
C PHE A 79 9.28 -5.85 -4.83
N LYS A 80 10.55 -6.23 -4.77
CA LYS A 80 11.32 -6.26 -3.52
C LYS A 80 11.46 -4.87 -2.88
N LYS A 81 11.63 -3.80 -3.70
CA LYS A 81 11.61 -2.41 -3.22
C LYS A 81 10.27 -2.08 -2.55
N LEU A 82 9.15 -2.40 -3.20
CA LEU A 82 7.82 -2.14 -2.66
C LEU A 82 7.59 -2.89 -1.33
N TRP A 83 7.96 -4.18 -1.25
CA TRP A 83 7.83 -4.96 -0.01
C TRP A 83 8.66 -4.38 1.13
N LYS A 84 9.87 -3.93 0.82
CA LYS A 84 10.72 -3.24 1.81
C LYS A 84 10.08 -1.93 2.29
N MET A 85 9.52 -1.13 1.38
CA MET A 85 8.86 0.13 1.73
C MET A 85 7.60 -0.09 2.57
N LEU A 86 6.81 -1.13 2.29
CA LEU A 86 5.64 -1.53 3.09
C LEU A 86 6.00 -2.26 4.39
N ASN A 87 7.29 -2.50 4.65
CA ASN A 87 7.75 -3.27 5.80
C ASN A 87 7.17 -4.69 5.84
N ILE A 88 7.08 -5.35 4.69
CA ILE A 88 6.62 -6.74 4.57
C ILE A 88 7.65 -7.68 5.17
N SER A 89 7.20 -8.61 6.01
CA SER A 89 8.03 -9.49 6.84
C SER A 89 8.11 -10.95 6.31
N ASN A 90 8.09 -11.11 4.98
CA ASN A 90 8.18 -12.42 4.35
C ASN A 90 9.51 -13.13 4.70
N ASN A 91 9.42 -14.46 4.88
CA ASN A 91 10.57 -15.32 5.17
C ASN A 91 11.32 -15.71 3.90
N ASP A 92 10.61 -15.85 2.77
CA ASP A 92 11.20 -16.16 1.49
C ASP A 92 10.50 -15.36 0.38
N PHE A 93 11.25 -15.05 -0.67
CA PHE A 93 10.75 -14.49 -1.92
C PHE A 93 11.16 -15.46 -3.03
N ILE A 94 10.29 -16.41 -3.36
CA ILE A 94 10.57 -17.43 -4.38
C ILE A 94 10.41 -16.87 -5.79
N ARG A 95 11.30 -17.29 -6.69
CA ARG A 95 11.21 -17.00 -8.11
C ARG A 95 11.08 -18.32 -8.89
N THR A 96 10.15 -18.43 -9.82
CA THR A 96 9.99 -19.66 -10.60
C THR A 96 11.21 -19.94 -11.49
N SER A 97 12.01 -18.92 -11.84
CA SER A 97 13.26 -19.05 -12.57
C SER A 97 14.44 -19.60 -11.75
N GLU A 98 14.28 -19.82 -10.44
CA GLU A 98 15.34 -20.38 -9.59
C GLU A 98 15.53 -21.89 -9.83
N GLU A 99 16.78 -22.33 -9.86
CA GLU A 99 17.14 -23.75 -10.03
C GLU A 99 16.46 -24.68 -9.01
N ARG A 100 16.32 -24.22 -7.75
CA ARG A 100 15.65 -25.00 -6.71
C ARG A 100 14.18 -25.29 -7.07
N HIS A 101 13.53 -24.36 -7.78
CA HIS A 101 12.16 -24.52 -8.22
C HIS A 101 12.07 -25.46 -9.43
N HIS A 102 12.94 -25.29 -10.42
CA HIS A 102 12.99 -26.17 -11.58
C HIS A 102 13.12 -27.65 -11.18
N LYS A 103 14.00 -27.97 -10.21
CA LYS A 103 14.19 -29.34 -9.71
C LYS A 103 12.93 -29.94 -9.12
N VAL A 104 12.20 -29.16 -8.31
CA VAL A 104 10.97 -29.65 -7.69
C VAL A 104 9.88 -29.86 -8.74
N VAL A 105 9.69 -28.91 -9.66
CA VAL A 105 8.70 -29.03 -10.74
C VAL A 105 8.97 -30.26 -11.60
N GLN A 106 10.23 -30.46 -12.03
CA GLN A 106 10.60 -31.61 -12.85
C GLN A 106 10.41 -32.95 -12.12
N ALA A 107 10.76 -33.02 -10.83
CA ALA A 107 10.57 -34.23 -10.03
C ALA A 107 9.09 -34.56 -9.85
N VAL A 108 8.24 -33.57 -9.56
CA VAL A 108 6.79 -33.75 -9.42
C VAL A 108 6.16 -34.17 -10.76
N LEU A 109 6.53 -33.50 -11.84
CA LEU A 109 6.00 -33.79 -13.17
C LEU A 109 6.35 -35.24 -13.59
N GLN A 110 7.61 -35.67 -13.35
CA GLN A 110 8.05 -37.05 -13.62
C GLN A 110 7.24 -38.06 -12.80
N LYS A 111 7.07 -37.78 -11.47
CA LYS A 111 6.30 -38.66 -10.57
C LYS A 111 4.86 -38.86 -11.09
N ILE A 112 4.16 -37.78 -11.47
CA ILE A 112 2.79 -37.85 -11.94
C ILE A 112 2.71 -38.51 -13.33
N TYR A 113 3.72 -38.34 -14.19
CA TYR A 113 3.82 -39.01 -15.48
C TYR A 113 3.99 -40.52 -15.30
N ASP A 114 4.90 -40.97 -14.43
CA ASP A 114 5.18 -42.38 -14.17
C ASP A 114 3.96 -43.11 -13.56
N GLN A 115 3.09 -42.40 -12.85
CA GLN A 115 1.80 -42.89 -12.34
C GLN A 115 0.74 -43.07 -13.44
N GLY A 116 1.01 -42.57 -14.66
CA GLY A 116 0.08 -42.63 -15.78
C GLY A 116 -1.07 -41.61 -15.71
N ASP A 117 -0.93 -40.56 -14.89
CA ASP A 117 -1.90 -39.46 -14.80
C ASP A 117 -1.61 -38.31 -15.79
N ILE A 118 -0.53 -38.44 -16.55
CA ILE A 118 -0.19 -37.54 -17.67
C ILE A 118 -0.17 -38.36 -18.98
N TYR A 119 -0.78 -37.84 -20.04
CA TYR A 119 -0.82 -38.46 -21.36
C TYR A 119 -0.64 -37.44 -22.46
N LYS A 120 -0.21 -37.87 -23.65
CA LYS A 120 0.05 -37.02 -24.80
C LYS A 120 -1.13 -37.00 -25.75
N LYS A 121 -1.49 -35.80 -26.25
CA LYS A 121 -2.59 -35.60 -27.18
C LYS A 121 -2.36 -34.37 -28.07
N ASN A 122 -2.75 -34.46 -29.35
CA ASN A 122 -2.87 -33.26 -30.18
C ASN A 122 -4.09 -32.45 -29.74
N TYR A 123 -3.88 -31.19 -29.49
CA TYR A 123 -4.89 -30.29 -28.99
C TYR A 123 -5.07 -29.08 -29.92
N GLU A 124 -6.32 -28.79 -30.26
CA GLU A 124 -6.70 -27.51 -30.84
C GLU A 124 -7.64 -26.80 -29.86
N GLY A 125 -7.31 -25.58 -29.49
CA GLY A 125 -8.06 -24.80 -28.50
C GLY A 125 -7.99 -23.31 -28.74
N LEU A 126 -8.85 -22.59 -28.05
CA LEU A 126 -8.89 -21.11 -28.03
C LEU A 126 -8.05 -20.60 -26.85
N TYR A 127 -6.89 -20.01 -27.14
CA TYR A 127 -5.92 -19.61 -26.14
C TYR A 127 -5.97 -18.10 -25.87
N CYS A 128 -6.08 -17.72 -24.61
CA CYS A 128 -5.95 -16.35 -24.18
C CYS A 128 -4.51 -16.07 -23.77
N VAL A 129 -3.74 -15.36 -24.59
CA VAL A 129 -2.33 -15.02 -24.30
C VAL A 129 -2.16 -14.20 -23.01
N PRO A 130 -3.02 -13.20 -22.69
CA PRO A 130 -2.90 -12.45 -21.46
C PRO A 130 -3.15 -13.24 -20.16
N CYS A 131 -4.04 -14.24 -20.20
CA CYS A 131 -4.36 -15.10 -19.05
C CYS A 131 -3.60 -16.41 -19.08
N GLU A 132 -2.89 -16.68 -20.18
CA GLU A 132 -2.19 -17.94 -20.45
C GLU A 132 -3.06 -19.19 -20.23
N SER A 133 -4.34 -19.12 -20.67
CA SER A 133 -5.36 -20.14 -20.44
C SER A 133 -6.04 -20.54 -21.72
N TYR A 134 -6.29 -21.85 -21.89
CA TYR A 134 -7.14 -22.37 -22.93
C TYR A 134 -8.62 -22.34 -22.52
N TRP A 135 -9.48 -22.11 -23.50
CA TRP A 135 -10.93 -22.05 -23.34
C TRP A 135 -11.61 -22.91 -24.42
N LEU A 136 -12.70 -23.53 -24.03
CA LEU A 136 -13.62 -24.12 -25.00
C LEU A 136 -14.54 -23.02 -25.56
N GLU A 137 -15.00 -23.19 -26.77
CA GLU A 137 -15.89 -22.21 -27.43
C GLU A 137 -17.12 -21.89 -26.57
N ARG A 138 -17.70 -22.91 -25.91
CA ARG A 138 -18.86 -22.78 -24.99
C ARG A 138 -18.57 -21.97 -23.71
N GLN A 139 -17.31 -21.79 -23.38
CA GLN A 139 -16.88 -21.07 -22.17
C GLN A 139 -16.58 -19.59 -22.46
N LEU A 140 -16.49 -19.19 -23.72
CA LEU A 140 -16.27 -17.82 -24.11
C LEU A 140 -17.50 -16.95 -23.83
N VAL A 141 -17.27 -15.71 -23.46
CA VAL A 141 -18.30 -14.67 -23.35
C VAL A 141 -18.14 -13.74 -24.54
N ASP A 142 -19.15 -13.67 -25.40
CA ASP A 142 -19.13 -12.89 -26.66
C ASP A 142 -17.88 -13.20 -27.53
N GLY A 143 -17.47 -14.47 -27.58
CA GLY A 143 -16.29 -14.92 -28.35
C GLY A 143 -14.95 -14.51 -27.74
N LYS A 144 -14.93 -14.05 -26.48
CA LYS A 144 -13.76 -13.56 -25.77
C LYS A 144 -13.48 -14.36 -24.49
N CYS A 145 -12.26 -14.23 -23.97
CA CYS A 145 -11.86 -14.82 -22.71
C CYS A 145 -12.78 -14.38 -21.55
N PRO A 146 -13.40 -15.31 -20.79
CA PRO A 146 -14.31 -14.98 -19.70
C PRO A 146 -13.62 -14.29 -18.53
N ASP A 147 -12.30 -14.53 -18.33
CA ASP A 147 -11.54 -13.96 -17.21
C ASP A 147 -11.14 -12.49 -17.45
N CYS A 148 -10.75 -12.14 -18.69
CA CYS A 148 -10.21 -10.81 -18.97
C CYS A 148 -10.90 -10.03 -20.09
N GLY A 149 -11.89 -10.62 -20.78
CA GLY A 149 -12.66 -9.99 -21.87
C GLY A 149 -11.85 -9.73 -23.16
N ARG A 150 -10.62 -10.27 -23.30
CA ARG A 150 -9.76 -10.06 -24.47
C ARG A 150 -9.99 -11.15 -25.53
N PRO A 151 -9.62 -10.89 -26.80
CA PRO A 151 -9.68 -11.90 -27.85
C PRO A 151 -8.85 -13.13 -27.51
N VAL A 152 -9.28 -14.30 -28.00
CA VAL A 152 -8.56 -15.57 -27.93
C VAL A 152 -8.01 -15.94 -29.30
N GLU A 153 -6.88 -16.65 -29.34
CA GLU A 153 -6.21 -17.11 -30.54
C GLU A 153 -6.40 -18.63 -30.71
N LYS A 154 -6.67 -19.09 -31.93
CA LYS A 154 -6.70 -20.53 -32.21
C LYS A 154 -5.27 -21.07 -32.19
N MET A 155 -5.00 -22.04 -31.34
CA MET A 155 -3.70 -22.72 -31.26
C MET A 155 -3.91 -24.22 -31.40
N ALA A 156 -3.05 -24.84 -32.22
CA ALA A 156 -2.99 -26.28 -32.40
C ALA A 156 -1.57 -26.73 -32.09
N GLU A 157 -1.40 -27.58 -31.08
CA GLU A 157 -0.11 -28.13 -30.70
C GLU A 157 -0.23 -29.54 -30.11
N GLU A 158 0.84 -30.33 -30.24
CA GLU A 158 0.97 -31.55 -29.48
C GLU A 158 1.31 -31.18 -28.04
N SER A 159 0.55 -31.68 -27.08
CA SER A 159 0.74 -31.31 -25.67
C SER A 159 0.47 -32.50 -24.75
N TYR A 160 1.01 -32.41 -23.54
CA TYR A 160 0.70 -33.35 -22.47
C TYR A 160 -0.45 -32.82 -21.62
N PHE A 161 -1.31 -33.76 -21.21
CA PHE A 161 -2.53 -33.50 -20.43
C PHE A 161 -2.45 -34.20 -19.09
N PHE A 162 -2.77 -33.49 -18.03
CA PHE A 162 -2.97 -34.03 -16.70
C PHE A 162 -4.44 -34.44 -16.51
N LYS A 163 -4.70 -35.66 -16.07
CA LYS A 163 -6.03 -36.24 -15.86
C LYS A 163 -6.76 -35.59 -14.69
N LEU A 164 -7.09 -34.31 -14.82
CA LEU A 164 -7.80 -33.54 -13.80
C LEU A 164 -9.18 -34.15 -13.49
N SER A 165 -9.89 -34.59 -14.54
CA SER A 165 -11.22 -35.21 -14.46
C SER A 165 -11.27 -36.46 -13.58
N LYS A 166 -10.18 -37.23 -13.49
CA LYS A 166 -10.05 -38.42 -12.63
C LYS A 166 -10.29 -38.11 -11.13
N TYR A 167 -10.00 -36.90 -10.70
CA TYR A 167 -10.05 -36.47 -9.29
C TYR A 167 -11.30 -35.64 -8.96
N GLN A 168 -12.21 -35.45 -9.90
CA GLN A 168 -13.38 -34.57 -9.77
C GLN A 168 -14.23 -34.88 -8.54
N ASP A 169 -14.64 -36.13 -8.40
CA ASP A 169 -15.56 -36.52 -7.31
C ASP A 169 -14.87 -36.39 -5.96
N ARG A 170 -13.57 -36.71 -5.90
CA ARG A 170 -12.77 -36.61 -4.69
C ARG A 170 -12.58 -35.17 -4.20
N ILE A 171 -12.32 -34.22 -5.13
CA ILE A 171 -12.20 -32.79 -4.74
C ILE A 171 -13.55 -32.20 -4.37
N LEU A 172 -14.63 -32.60 -5.05
CA LEU A 172 -15.98 -32.15 -4.72
C LEU A 172 -16.39 -32.59 -3.33
N GLU A 173 -16.20 -33.88 -3.00
CA GLU A 173 -16.46 -34.45 -1.68
C GLU A 173 -15.64 -33.72 -0.61
N TYR A 174 -14.35 -33.45 -0.88
CA TYR A 174 -13.49 -32.73 0.05
C TYR A 174 -14.02 -31.33 0.35
N ILE A 175 -14.40 -30.55 -0.68
CA ILE A 175 -14.93 -29.19 -0.50
C ILE A 175 -16.27 -29.22 0.25
N GLU A 176 -17.13 -30.20 0.00
CA GLU A 176 -18.43 -30.33 0.67
C GLU A 176 -18.29 -30.72 2.15
N THR A 177 -17.31 -31.57 2.48
CA THR A 177 -17.05 -32.04 3.86
C THR A 177 -16.16 -31.09 4.69
N HIS A 178 -15.45 -30.15 4.05
CA HIS A 178 -14.57 -29.17 4.70
C HIS A 178 -15.04 -27.74 4.39
N PRO A 179 -16.07 -27.23 5.12
CA PRO A 179 -16.71 -25.95 4.81
C PRO A 179 -15.77 -24.75 4.89
N ASP A 180 -14.68 -24.82 5.65
CA ASP A 180 -13.71 -23.75 5.84
C ASP A 180 -12.55 -23.80 4.83
N PHE A 181 -12.49 -24.83 4.01
CA PHE A 181 -11.40 -24.98 3.03
C PHE A 181 -11.36 -23.86 2.01
N ILE A 182 -12.51 -23.37 1.52
CA ILE A 182 -12.60 -22.23 0.58
C ILE A 182 -13.39 -21.10 1.23
N GLN A 183 -12.76 -19.96 1.39
CA GLN A 183 -13.37 -18.76 1.94
C GLN A 183 -13.22 -17.56 0.98
N PRO A 184 -14.16 -16.62 0.97
CA PRO A 184 -15.45 -16.64 1.64
C PRO A 184 -16.43 -17.68 1.00
N VAL A 185 -17.52 -17.95 1.67
CA VAL A 185 -18.54 -18.94 1.26
C VAL A 185 -19.05 -18.74 -0.17
N SER A 186 -19.11 -17.49 -0.63
CA SER A 186 -19.49 -17.18 -2.03
C SER A 186 -18.52 -17.83 -3.04
N ARG A 187 -17.22 -17.83 -2.74
CA ARG A 187 -16.21 -18.49 -3.61
C ARG A 187 -16.30 -20.00 -3.54
N ARG A 188 -16.56 -20.56 -2.36
CA ARG A 188 -16.82 -21.99 -2.20
C ARG A 188 -17.98 -22.45 -3.08
N ASN A 189 -19.10 -21.75 -3.01
CA ASN A 189 -20.29 -22.09 -3.82
C ASN A 189 -20.02 -21.99 -5.33
N GLU A 190 -19.27 -20.99 -5.76
CA GLU A 190 -18.83 -20.83 -7.14
C GLU A 190 -17.99 -22.04 -7.61
N MET A 191 -17.02 -22.47 -6.79
CA MET A 191 -16.17 -23.62 -7.14
C MET A 191 -16.93 -24.93 -7.17
N ILE A 192 -17.85 -25.18 -6.24
CA ILE A 192 -18.74 -26.35 -6.25
C ILE A 192 -19.56 -26.38 -7.55
N ASN A 193 -20.16 -25.24 -7.92
CA ASN A 193 -20.95 -25.16 -9.15
C ASN A 193 -20.09 -25.37 -10.40
N PHE A 194 -18.85 -24.85 -10.41
CA PHE A 194 -17.92 -25.08 -11.51
C PHE A 194 -17.55 -26.56 -11.65
N ILE A 195 -17.21 -27.25 -10.56
CA ILE A 195 -16.85 -28.68 -10.58
C ILE A 195 -18.03 -29.54 -11.05
N LYS A 196 -19.26 -29.23 -10.61
CA LYS A 196 -20.49 -29.96 -11.01
C LYS A 196 -20.81 -29.85 -12.50
N GLN A 197 -20.24 -28.89 -13.23
CA GLN A 197 -20.36 -28.81 -14.70
C GLN A 197 -19.46 -29.80 -15.43
N GLY A 198 -18.57 -30.49 -14.72
CA GLY A 198 -17.58 -31.42 -15.26
C GLY A 198 -16.22 -30.81 -15.45
N LEU A 199 -15.20 -31.42 -14.85
CA LEU A 199 -13.81 -31.04 -15.04
C LEU A 199 -13.24 -31.71 -16.28
N GLU A 200 -12.51 -30.94 -17.08
CA GLU A 200 -11.77 -31.45 -18.24
C GLU A 200 -10.27 -31.59 -17.85
N ASP A 201 -9.59 -32.51 -18.55
CA ASP A 201 -8.17 -32.72 -18.35
C ASP A 201 -7.38 -31.47 -18.74
N LEU A 202 -6.38 -31.12 -17.92
CA LEU A 202 -5.62 -29.90 -18.04
C LEU A 202 -4.43 -30.08 -18.98
N CYS A 203 -4.33 -29.25 -20.02
CA CYS A 203 -3.16 -29.14 -20.86
C CYS A 203 -1.99 -28.51 -20.06
N ILE A 204 -0.91 -29.27 -19.83
CA ILE A 204 0.18 -28.90 -18.91
C ILE A 204 1.53 -28.66 -19.59
N THR A 205 1.61 -28.64 -20.91
CA THR A 205 2.85 -28.33 -21.62
C THR A 205 2.61 -27.41 -22.81
N ARG A 206 3.69 -26.78 -23.29
CA ARG A 206 3.73 -25.90 -24.46
C ARG A 206 4.96 -26.21 -25.32
N THR A 207 4.82 -25.99 -26.62
CA THR A 207 5.92 -26.07 -27.61
C THR A 207 6.10 -24.78 -28.40
N THR A 208 5.22 -23.80 -28.19
CA THR A 208 5.18 -22.53 -28.95
C THR A 208 6.13 -21.47 -28.44
N PHE A 209 6.78 -21.71 -27.30
CA PHE A 209 7.81 -20.86 -26.69
C PHE A 209 8.76 -21.72 -25.83
N ASP A 210 9.91 -21.18 -25.50
CA ASP A 210 11.00 -21.88 -24.78
C ASP A 210 11.33 -21.29 -23.39
N TRP A 211 10.73 -20.14 -23.03
CA TRP A 211 10.90 -19.55 -21.71
C TRP A 211 9.99 -20.21 -20.68
N GLY A 212 10.48 -21.31 -20.11
CA GLY A 212 9.78 -22.15 -19.14
C GLY A 212 10.67 -23.29 -18.67
N ILE A 213 10.16 -24.14 -17.79
CA ILE A 213 10.87 -25.31 -17.28
C ILE A 213 10.77 -26.45 -18.31
N PRO A 214 11.88 -27.01 -18.81
CA PRO A 214 11.85 -28.13 -19.75
C PRO A 214 11.21 -29.37 -19.11
N VAL A 215 10.35 -30.07 -19.85
CA VAL A 215 9.73 -31.31 -19.43
C VAL A 215 10.77 -32.43 -19.38
N PRO A 216 10.97 -33.15 -18.27
CA PRO A 216 12.09 -34.07 -18.11
C PRO A 216 12.04 -35.27 -19.06
N PHE A 217 10.85 -35.77 -19.40
CA PHE A 217 10.63 -36.90 -20.30
C PHE A 217 10.43 -36.48 -21.78
N ASP A 218 10.29 -35.20 -22.10
CA ASP A 218 10.22 -34.67 -23.47
C ASP A 218 10.68 -33.19 -23.51
N PRO A 219 12.00 -32.93 -23.61
CA PRO A 219 12.58 -31.58 -23.48
C PRO A 219 12.19 -30.60 -24.63
N LYS A 220 11.42 -31.04 -25.63
CA LYS A 220 10.84 -30.15 -26.65
C LYS A 220 9.67 -29.33 -26.09
N HIS A 221 9.14 -29.76 -24.98
CA HIS A 221 8.03 -29.11 -24.28
C HIS A 221 8.55 -28.34 -23.07
N VAL A 222 7.92 -27.21 -22.76
CA VAL A 222 8.05 -26.51 -21.48
C VAL A 222 6.78 -26.69 -20.65
N VAL A 223 6.93 -26.69 -19.33
CA VAL A 223 5.83 -26.85 -18.40
C VAL A 223 4.90 -25.64 -18.47
N TYR A 224 3.60 -25.89 -18.43
CA TYR A 224 2.57 -24.86 -18.37
C TYR A 224 2.67 -24.03 -17.08
N VAL A 225 2.57 -22.71 -17.23
CA VAL A 225 2.83 -21.72 -16.18
C VAL A 225 2.11 -22.01 -14.87
N TRP A 226 0.84 -22.44 -14.89
CA TRP A 226 0.12 -22.73 -13.65
C TRP A 226 0.54 -24.03 -12.97
N PHE A 227 0.93 -25.07 -13.74
CA PHE A 227 1.48 -26.29 -13.17
C PHE A 227 2.86 -26.04 -12.55
N ASP A 228 3.65 -25.18 -13.19
CA ASP A 228 4.91 -24.66 -12.71
C ASP A 228 4.68 -23.81 -11.43
N ALA A 229 3.93 -22.72 -11.55
CA ALA A 229 3.77 -21.73 -10.51
C ALA A 229 3.23 -22.29 -9.19
N LEU A 230 2.24 -23.20 -9.22
CA LEU A 230 1.61 -23.74 -7.98
C LEU A 230 2.59 -24.54 -7.11
N LEU A 231 3.64 -25.12 -7.69
CA LEU A 231 4.67 -25.86 -6.94
C LEU A 231 5.62 -24.98 -6.15
N ASN A 232 5.56 -23.64 -6.30
CA ASN A 232 6.34 -22.72 -5.50
C ASN A 232 6.12 -22.91 -3.99
N TYR A 233 4.88 -23.22 -3.60
CA TYR A 233 4.48 -23.43 -2.21
C TYR A 233 5.21 -24.60 -1.55
N PHE A 234 5.58 -25.60 -2.32
CA PHE A 234 6.37 -26.76 -1.90
C PHE A 234 7.86 -26.45 -1.90
N THR A 235 8.33 -25.83 -2.98
CA THR A 235 9.75 -25.50 -3.14
C THR A 235 10.26 -24.65 -1.97
N ALA A 236 9.52 -23.62 -1.58
CA ALA A 236 9.95 -22.67 -0.56
C ALA A 236 10.13 -23.29 0.83
N ILE A 237 9.40 -24.36 1.12
CA ILE A 237 9.50 -25.08 2.40
C ILE A 237 10.31 -26.37 2.33
N GLY A 238 10.99 -26.62 1.17
CA GLY A 238 12.00 -27.67 1.06
C GLY A 238 11.50 -29.04 0.64
N TYR A 239 10.39 -29.15 -0.08
CA TYR A 239 9.92 -30.43 -0.62
C TYR A 239 11.03 -31.16 -1.40
N GLY A 240 11.30 -32.40 -0.99
CA GLY A 240 12.36 -33.22 -1.57
C GLY A 240 13.81 -32.77 -1.28
N THR A 241 14.02 -31.72 -0.49
CA THR A 241 15.36 -31.18 -0.15
C THR A 241 15.57 -30.94 1.34
N ASP A 242 14.51 -30.59 2.08
CA ASP A 242 14.52 -30.34 3.52
C ASP A 242 13.21 -30.88 4.14
N GLU A 243 13.20 -32.18 4.39
CA GLU A 243 12.05 -32.90 4.92
C GLU A 243 11.58 -32.40 6.29
N GLU A 244 12.50 -31.92 7.14
CA GLU A 244 12.14 -31.39 8.47
C GLU A 244 11.35 -30.09 8.34
N LYS A 245 11.84 -29.18 7.51
CA LYS A 245 11.15 -27.90 7.22
C LYS A 245 9.82 -28.15 6.52
N PHE A 246 9.78 -29.07 5.54
CA PHE A 246 8.54 -29.43 4.84
C PHE A 246 7.49 -29.95 5.81
N LYS A 247 7.80 -30.97 6.63
CA LYS A 247 6.87 -31.53 7.63
C LYS A 247 6.45 -30.54 8.70
N LYS A 248 7.29 -29.56 8.98
CA LYS A 248 6.98 -28.51 9.96
C LYS A 248 5.93 -27.53 9.46
N PHE A 249 5.98 -27.13 8.20
CA PHE A 249 5.14 -26.08 7.65
C PHE A 249 4.03 -26.58 6.72
N TRP A 250 4.15 -27.78 6.15
CA TRP A 250 3.06 -28.36 5.37
C TRP A 250 2.10 -29.19 6.26
N PRO A 251 0.77 -29.11 6.06
CA PRO A 251 0.04 -28.31 5.06
C PRO A 251 -0.03 -26.82 5.41
N ALA A 252 -0.06 -25.98 4.38
CA ALA A 252 -0.22 -24.54 4.54
C ALA A 252 -1.52 -24.21 5.29
N ASN A 253 -1.44 -23.26 6.22
CA ASN A 253 -2.62 -22.79 6.96
C ASN A 253 -3.53 -21.97 6.05
N ILE A 254 -2.94 -21.03 5.28
CA ILE A 254 -3.72 -20.15 4.40
C ILE A 254 -2.96 -19.91 3.09
N HIS A 255 -3.60 -20.20 1.97
CA HIS A 255 -3.28 -19.61 0.68
C HIS A 255 -4.19 -18.41 0.46
N LEU A 256 -3.65 -17.20 0.63
CA LEU A 256 -4.38 -15.96 0.37
C LEU A 256 -4.22 -15.56 -1.10
N VAL A 257 -5.31 -15.44 -1.84
CA VAL A 257 -5.29 -15.21 -3.29
C VAL A 257 -6.35 -14.21 -3.73
N GLY A 258 -6.16 -13.56 -4.88
CA GLY A 258 -7.21 -12.79 -5.51
C GLY A 258 -8.35 -13.68 -6.00
N LYS A 259 -9.58 -13.20 -5.97
CA LYS A 259 -10.78 -13.96 -6.35
C LYS A 259 -10.71 -14.56 -7.77
N GLU A 260 -9.96 -13.93 -8.68
CA GLU A 260 -9.77 -14.37 -10.06
C GLU A 260 -8.95 -15.65 -10.21
N ILE A 261 -8.13 -15.98 -9.22
CA ILE A 261 -7.26 -17.16 -9.24
C ILE A 261 -7.63 -18.20 -8.19
N VAL A 262 -8.77 -18.05 -7.52
CA VAL A 262 -9.27 -19.04 -6.55
C VAL A 262 -9.41 -20.43 -7.19
N ARG A 263 -9.87 -20.52 -8.44
CA ARG A 263 -10.01 -21.79 -9.16
C ARG A 263 -8.71 -22.57 -9.24
N PHE A 264 -7.59 -21.91 -9.51
CA PHE A 264 -6.28 -22.57 -9.61
C PHE A 264 -5.84 -23.11 -8.25
N HIS A 265 -6.11 -22.39 -7.16
CA HIS A 265 -5.66 -22.75 -5.81
C HIS A 265 -6.61 -23.68 -5.06
N SER A 266 -7.88 -23.74 -5.44
CA SER A 266 -8.89 -24.55 -4.75
C SER A 266 -9.34 -25.80 -5.55
N ILE A 267 -8.98 -25.89 -6.84
CA ILE A 267 -9.28 -27.03 -7.69
C ILE A 267 -8.00 -27.65 -8.24
N ILE A 268 -7.21 -26.91 -9.04
CA ILE A 268 -6.05 -27.46 -9.73
C ILE A 268 -4.96 -27.87 -8.73
N TRP A 269 -4.58 -26.97 -7.84
CA TRP A 269 -3.56 -27.24 -6.83
C TRP A 269 -3.93 -28.43 -5.91
N PRO A 270 -5.12 -28.48 -5.31
CA PRO A 270 -5.54 -29.64 -4.54
C PRO A 270 -5.55 -30.95 -5.32
N ILE A 271 -5.95 -30.94 -6.59
CA ILE A 271 -5.92 -32.14 -7.42
C ILE A 271 -4.48 -32.59 -7.72
N MET A 272 -3.55 -31.65 -7.95
CA MET A 272 -2.12 -31.97 -8.06
C MET A 272 -1.62 -32.64 -6.78
N LEU A 273 -1.97 -32.12 -5.61
CA LEU A 273 -1.63 -32.69 -4.32
C LEU A 273 -2.21 -34.08 -4.12
N MET A 274 -3.47 -34.28 -4.50
CA MET A 274 -4.11 -35.60 -4.45
C MET A 274 -3.39 -36.62 -5.34
N ALA A 275 -2.93 -36.20 -6.52
CA ALA A 275 -2.14 -37.05 -7.42
C ALA A 275 -0.76 -37.37 -6.85
N MET A 276 -0.16 -36.42 -6.13
CA MET A 276 1.11 -36.60 -5.45
C MET A 276 1.00 -37.44 -4.17
N GLY A 277 -0.20 -37.61 -3.61
CA GLY A 277 -0.44 -38.26 -2.34
C GLY A 277 -0.12 -37.37 -1.12
N GLU A 278 -0.16 -36.05 -1.29
CA GLU A 278 0.13 -35.07 -0.26
C GLU A 278 -1.16 -34.50 0.37
N GLU A 279 -1.03 -33.99 1.61
CA GLU A 279 -2.13 -33.31 2.29
C GLU A 279 -2.53 -32.02 1.57
N LEU A 280 -3.81 -31.63 1.69
CA LEU A 280 -4.29 -30.38 1.13
C LEU A 280 -4.06 -29.21 2.09
N PRO A 281 -3.93 -27.96 1.59
CA PRO A 281 -3.87 -26.79 2.46
C PRO A 281 -5.14 -26.67 3.29
N LYS A 282 -5.03 -26.10 4.49
CA LYS A 282 -6.19 -25.98 5.40
C LYS A 282 -7.22 -25.01 4.87
N GLN A 283 -6.77 -23.90 4.23
CA GLN A 283 -7.66 -22.88 3.71
C GLN A 283 -7.11 -22.21 2.46
N VAL A 284 -7.98 -21.95 1.49
CA VAL A 284 -7.79 -21.03 0.36
C VAL A 284 -8.73 -19.84 0.57
N TYR A 285 -8.17 -18.66 0.80
CA TYR A 285 -8.95 -17.45 1.04
C TYR A 285 -8.89 -16.53 -0.18
N GLY A 286 -10.03 -16.31 -0.83
CA GLY A 286 -10.17 -15.43 -2.00
C GLY A 286 -10.56 -14.01 -1.61
N HIS A 287 -9.62 -13.05 -1.64
CA HIS A 287 -9.95 -11.65 -1.42
C HIS A 287 -10.56 -11.00 -2.66
N GLY A 288 -11.34 -9.92 -2.46
CA GLY A 288 -11.93 -9.12 -3.53
C GLY A 288 -10.91 -8.23 -4.26
N TRP A 289 -11.35 -7.59 -5.31
CA TRP A 289 -10.55 -6.60 -6.03
C TRP A 289 -10.53 -5.25 -5.34
N LEU A 290 -9.45 -4.53 -5.55
CA LEU A 290 -9.41 -3.11 -5.30
C LEU A 290 -9.72 -2.39 -6.62
N VAL A 291 -10.83 -1.67 -6.64
CA VAL A 291 -11.30 -0.87 -7.78
C VAL A 291 -11.02 0.62 -7.52
N VAL A 292 -11.01 1.41 -8.57
CA VAL A 292 -10.85 2.87 -8.50
C VAL A 292 -12.06 3.49 -9.18
N ASP A 293 -12.80 4.32 -8.45
CA ASP A 293 -14.05 4.94 -8.90
C ASP A 293 -15.09 3.92 -9.44
N GLY A 294 -15.13 2.73 -8.79
CA GLY A 294 -16.02 1.64 -9.17
C GLY A 294 -15.53 0.78 -10.33
N ASP A 295 -14.42 1.13 -10.96
CA ASP A 295 -13.85 0.43 -12.11
C ASP A 295 -12.64 -0.44 -11.72
N LYS A 296 -12.50 -1.61 -12.36
CA LYS A 296 -11.28 -2.41 -12.26
C LYS A 296 -10.09 -1.62 -12.80
N MET A 297 -8.98 -1.63 -12.04
CA MET A 297 -7.74 -1.00 -12.47
C MET A 297 -7.24 -1.61 -13.77
N SER A 298 -6.96 -0.76 -14.76
CA SER A 298 -6.31 -1.17 -16.00
C SER A 298 -5.46 -0.04 -16.57
N LYS A 299 -4.34 -0.39 -17.20
CA LYS A 299 -3.45 0.61 -17.84
C LYS A 299 -4.12 1.34 -18.99
N SER A 300 -4.99 0.64 -19.73
CA SER A 300 -5.74 1.25 -20.84
C SER A 300 -6.72 2.32 -20.38
N LYS A 301 -7.18 2.26 -19.10
CA LYS A 301 -8.02 3.28 -18.48
C LYS A 301 -7.21 4.38 -17.77
N GLY A 302 -5.91 4.19 -17.57
CA GLY A 302 -5.05 5.15 -16.86
C GLY A 302 -5.36 5.27 -15.36
N ASN A 303 -6.11 4.33 -14.77
CA ASN A 303 -6.56 4.36 -13.37
C ASN A 303 -5.75 3.43 -12.45
N VAL A 304 -4.54 3.05 -12.86
CA VAL A 304 -3.65 2.23 -12.03
C VAL A 304 -2.99 3.09 -10.98
N ILE A 305 -3.17 2.73 -9.71
CA ILE A 305 -2.58 3.44 -8.57
C ILE A 305 -1.22 2.83 -8.23
N ASP A 306 -0.19 3.68 -8.26
CA ASP A 306 1.17 3.31 -7.85
C ASP A 306 1.30 3.35 -6.32
N PRO A 307 1.52 2.20 -5.66
CA PRO A 307 1.67 2.16 -4.21
C PRO A 307 2.96 2.83 -3.73
N ILE A 308 4.03 2.87 -4.54
CA ILE A 308 5.30 3.51 -4.16
C ILE A 308 5.09 5.00 -3.95
N ALA A 309 4.43 5.67 -4.90
CA ALA A 309 4.11 7.09 -4.79
C ALA A 309 3.26 7.41 -3.54
N LEU A 310 2.26 6.56 -3.25
CA LEU A 310 1.44 6.74 -2.05
C LEU A 310 2.24 6.56 -0.75
N ILE A 311 3.16 5.59 -0.72
CA ILE A 311 4.00 5.34 0.47
C ILE A 311 5.00 6.49 0.68
N GLU A 312 5.58 7.03 -0.39
CA GLU A 312 6.48 8.19 -0.32
C GLU A 312 5.76 9.44 0.20
N GLU A 313 4.49 9.60 -0.12
CA GLU A 313 3.69 10.74 0.30
C GLU A 313 3.12 10.60 1.72
N PHE A 314 2.52 9.45 2.04
CA PHE A 314 1.75 9.26 3.28
C PHE A 314 2.43 8.37 4.33
N GLY A 315 3.51 7.70 3.94
CA GLY A 315 4.17 6.69 4.76
C GLY A 315 3.52 5.31 4.70
N PRO A 316 4.29 4.25 5.02
CA PRO A 316 3.82 2.87 4.86
C PRO A 316 2.63 2.53 5.76
N ASP A 317 2.65 2.95 7.03
CA ASP A 317 1.62 2.58 7.99
C ASP A 317 0.26 3.21 7.69
N ALA A 318 0.23 4.41 7.10
CA ALA A 318 -1.00 5.04 6.66
C ALA A 318 -1.66 4.24 5.52
N ILE A 319 -0.86 3.76 4.57
CA ILE A 319 -1.34 2.93 3.45
C ILE A 319 -1.81 1.56 3.96
N ARG A 320 -1.03 0.89 4.82
CA ARG A 320 -1.41 -0.38 5.45
C ARG A 320 -2.73 -0.25 6.21
N TYR A 321 -2.84 0.78 7.06
CA TYR A 321 -4.06 1.06 7.82
C TYR A 321 -5.26 1.24 6.92
N PHE A 322 -5.15 2.09 5.90
CA PHE A 322 -6.23 2.36 4.95
C PHE A 322 -6.72 1.07 4.27
N LEU A 323 -5.80 0.29 3.70
CA LEU A 323 -6.12 -0.95 2.99
C LEU A 323 -6.86 -1.96 3.88
N LEU A 324 -6.46 -2.09 5.15
CA LEU A 324 -7.03 -3.05 6.08
C LEU A 324 -8.30 -2.54 6.78
N ARG A 325 -8.46 -1.24 6.90
CA ARG A 325 -9.58 -0.59 7.58
C ARG A 325 -10.77 -0.31 6.68
N GLU A 326 -10.49 0.17 5.47
CA GLU A 326 -11.53 0.60 4.52
C GLU A 326 -12.16 -0.59 3.78
N ILE A 327 -11.36 -1.62 3.51
CA ILE A 327 -11.76 -2.73 2.67
C ILE A 327 -12.15 -3.93 3.54
N THR A 328 -13.39 -4.39 3.41
CA THR A 328 -13.82 -5.64 4.04
C THR A 328 -13.25 -6.84 3.28
N LEU A 329 -12.46 -7.68 3.96
CA LEU A 329 -11.84 -8.85 3.36
C LEU A 329 -12.89 -9.78 2.74
N GLY A 330 -12.64 -10.25 1.52
CA GLY A 330 -13.58 -11.07 0.73
C GLY A 330 -14.51 -10.27 -0.17
N SER A 331 -14.68 -8.98 0.05
CA SER A 331 -15.46 -8.07 -0.80
C SER A 331 -14.56 -7.20 -1.67
N ASP A 332 -15.10 -6.68 -2.77
CA ASP A 332 -14.40 -5.65 -3.54
C ASP A 332 -14.36 -4.34 -2.75
N GLY A 333 -13.24 -3.66 -2.81
CA GLY A 333 -13.03 -2.36 -2.15
C GLY A 333 -12.79 -1.25 -3.17
N ASN A 334 -13.24 -0.04 -2.85
CA ASN A 334 -12.98 1.13 -3.69
C ASN A 334 -11.86 1.98 -3.11
N PHE A 335 -10.83 2.23 -3.90
CA PHE A 335 -9.78 3.18 -3.53
C PHE A 335 -10.23 4.60 -3.87
N SER A 336 -10.12 5.49 -2.89
CA SER A 336 -10.28 6.92 -3.07
C SER A 336 -9.20 7.65 -2.29
N ARG A 337 -8.53 8.61 -2.94
CA ARG A 337 -7.51 9.44 -2.29
C ARG A 337 -8.10 10.26 -1.14
N ASP A 338 -9.31 10.78 -1.32
CA ASP A 338 -10.01 11.56 -0.29
C ASP A 338 -10.36 10.69 0.92
N ALA A 339 -10.79 9.44 0.70
CA ALA A 339 -11.03 8.49 1.77
C ALA A 339 -9.73 8.16 2.53
N LEU A 340 -8.61 7.99 1.84
CA LEU A 340 -7.29 7.79 2.46
C LEU A 340 -6.91 8.99 3.34
N ILE A 341 -7.00 10.22 2.85
CA ILE A 341 -6.68 11.43 3.60
C ILE A 341 -7.62 11.58 4.81
N ASN A 342 -8.91 11.32 4.63
CA ASN A 342 -9.87 11.37 5.72
C ASN A 342 -9.55 10.35 6.81
N ARG A 343 -9.16 9.10 6.46
CA ARG A 343 -8.73 8.09 7.44
C ARG A 343 -7.46 8.50 8.17
N ILE A 344 -6.47 9.05 7.46
CA ILE A 344 -5.25 9.54 8.10
C ILE A 344 -5.58 10.65 9.10
N ASN A 345 -6.41 11.61 8.72
CA ASN A 345 -6.73 12.75 9.58
C ASN A 345 -7.63 12.36 10.76
N ALA A 346 -8.69 11.60 10.53
CA ALA A 346 -9.65 11.23 11.57
C ALA A 346 -9.07 10.16 12.50
N ASP A 347 -8.74 9.00 11.93
CA ASP A 347 -8.41 7.82 12.72
C ASP A 347 -6.97 7.89 13.27
N LEU A 348 -5.99 8.20 12.40
CA LEU A 348 -4.57 8.11 12.78
C LEU A 348 -4.07 9.37 13.50
N ALA A 349 -4.36 10.55 12.98
CA ALA A 349 -3.88 11.80 13.55
C ALA A 349 -4.75 12.27 14.74
N ASN A 350 -6.08 12.35 14.55
CA ASN A 350 -6.96 12.88 15.60
C ASN A 350 -7.25 11.86 16.70
N ASP A 351 -7.57 10.59 16.36
CA ASP A 351 -7.92 9.63 17.40
C ASP A 351 -6.67 9.09 18.10
N LEU A 352 -5.84 8.31 17.40
CA LEU A 352 -4.66 7.64 17.98
C LEU A 352 -3.56 8.65 18.36
N GLY A 353 -3.19 9.53 17.42
CA GLY A 353 -2.11 10.50 17.62
C GLY A 353 -2.42 11.48 18.74
N ASN A 354 -3.66 11.98 18.80
CA ASN A 354 -4.09 12.90 19.85
C ASN A 354 -4.19 12.20 21.22
N LEU A 355 -4.69 10.95 21.27
CA LEU A 355 -4.74 10.17 22.52
C LEU A 355 -3.35 10.04 23.15
N LEU A 356 -2.35 9.58 22.36
CA LEU A 356 -0.97 9.46 22.85
C LEU A 356 -0.42 10.81 23.31
N HIS A 357 -0.55 11.84 22.46
CA HIS A 357 -0.02 13.17 22.74
C HIS A 357 -0.63 13.79 24.01
N ARG A 358 -1.96 13.70 24.18
CA ARG A 358 -2.66 14.21 25.37
C ARG A 358 -2.19 13.46 26.63
N THR A 359 -2.16 12.13 26.58
CA THR A 359 -1.77 11.29 27.71
C THR A 359 -0.35 11.59 28.17
N VAL A 360 0.63 11.52 27.26
CA VAL A 360 2.05 11.78 27.58
C VAL A 360 2.23 13.21 28.09
N SER A 361 1.60 14.21 27.44
CA SER A 361 1.70 15.61 27.88
C SER A 361 1.10 15.86 29.27
N MET A 362 0.00 15.17 29.63
CA MET A 362 -0.60 15.27 30.96
C MET A 362 0.24 14.59 32.03
N ILE A 363 0.82 13.41 31.75
CA ILE A 363 1.74 12.73 32.67
C ILE A 363 3.00 13.58 32.91
N GLU A 364 3.57 14.16 31.86
CA GLU A 364 4.70 15.10 32.02
C GLU A 364 4.32 16.30 32.90
N LYS A 365 3.19 16.91 32.61
CA LYS A 365 2.75 18.13 33.28
C LYS A 365 2.39 17.90 34.75
N TYR A 366 1.69 16.81 35.08
CA TYR A 366 1.10 16.60 36.40
C TYR A 366 1.94 15.68 37.30
N HIS A 367 2.76 14.80 36.71
CA HIS A 367 3.55 13.79 37.42
C HIS A 367 5.03 13.80 37.07
N GLY A 368 5.54 14.90 36.45
CA GLY A 368 6.94 15.01 36.08
C GLY A 368 7.41 13.92 35.10
N GLY A 369 6.50 13.38 34.32
CA GLY A 369 6.77 12.32 33.35
C GLY A 369 6.76 10.89 33.92
N VAL A 370 6.48 10.70 35.21
CA VAL A 370 6.53 9.39 35.87
C VAL A 370 5.12 8.80 36.00
N VAL A 371 4.93 7.58 35.51
CA VAL A 371 3.70 6.82 35.71
C VAL A 371 3.75 6.10 37.05
N THR A 372 2.74 6.30 37.88
CA THR A 372 2.60 5.59 39.15
C THR A 372 1.34 4.71 39.08
N HIS A 373 1.50 3.41 39.35
CA HIS A 373 0.36 2.52 39.41
C HIS A 373 -0.55 2.90 40.58
N LYS A 374 -1.79 3.17 40.24
CA LYS A 374 -2.88 3.35 41.20
C LYS A 374 -4.14 2.72 40.62
N GLU A 375 -4.79 1.88 41.39
CA GLU A 375 -6.02 1.23 40.97
C GLU A 375 -7.16 2.26 40.88
N GLY A 376 -7.83 2.26 39.73
CA GLY A 376 -9.05 3.04 39.51
C GLY A 376 -10.24 2.37 40.18
N THR A 377 -10.97 3.10 41.05
CA THR A 377 -12.05 2.54 41.87
C THR A 377 -13.44 2.97 41.42
N GLU A 378 -13.54 4.01 40.59
CA GLU A 378 -14.81 4.55 40.12
C GLU A 378 -15.46 3.65 39.06
N ALA A 379 -16.76 3.78 38.85
CA ALA A 379 -17.51 3.00 37.86
C ALA A 379 -16.94 3.18 36.45
N VAL A 380 -16.59 4.41 36.07
CA VAL A 380 -16.04 4.75 34.77
C VAL A 380 -14.67 4.08 34.52
N ASP A 381 -13.88 3.83 35.58
CA ASP A 381 -12.62 3.11 35.47
C ASP A 381 -12.85 1.62 35.18
N LYS A 382 -13.78 1.02 35.95
CA LYS A 382 -14.12 -0.39 35.81
C LYS A 382 -14.71 -0.69 34.44
N GLU A 383 -15.59 0.15 33.94
CA GLU A 383 -16.15 0.07 32.59
C GLU A 383 -15.04 0.16 31.53
N PHE A 384 -14.10 1.10 31.69
CA PHE A 384 -12.99 1.28 30.76
C PHE A 384 -12.06 0.06 30.75
N ILE A 385 -11.67 -0.44 31.93
CA ILE A 385 -10.81 -1.64 32.06
C ILE A 385 -11.50 -2.88 31.48
N THR A 386 -12.80 -3.04 31.73
CA THR A 386 -13.60 -4.13 31.18
C THR A 386 -13.57 -4.09 29.66
N LEU A 387 -13.81 -2.93 29.06
CA LEU A 387 -13.76 -2.77 27.60
C LEU A 387 -12.37 -3.09 27.03
N VAL A 388 -11.28 -2.72 27.71
CA VAL A 388 -9.93 -3.09 27.26
C VAL A 388 -9.80 -4.61 27.15
N ASN A 389 -10.22 -5.34 28.19
CA ASN A 389 -10.13 -6.80 28.22
C ASN A 389 -11.04 -7.45 27.16
N GLU A 390 -12.27 -6.96 27.00
CA GLU A 390 -13.19 -7.42 25.96
C GLU A 390 -12.64 -7.16 24.56
N THR A 391 -12.01 -6.00 24.35
CA THR A 391 -11.35 -5.67 23.06
C THR A 391 -10.21 -6.64 22.75
N VAL A 392 -9.37 -6.99 23.72
CA VAL A 392 -8.28 -7.97 23.51
C VAL A 392 -8.83 -9.33 23.13
N ALA A 393 -9.90 -9.79 23.79
CA ALA A 393 -10.53 -11.07 23.49
C ALA A 393 -11.20 -11.07 22.11
N GLY A 394 -12.02 -10.05 21.81
CA GLY A 394 -12.68 -9.91 20.51
C GLY A 394 -11.70 -9.73 19.35
N TYR A 395 -10.62 -8.96 19.56
CA TYR A 395 -9.54 -8.82 18.60
C TYR A 395 -8.90 -10.17 18.23
N SER A 396 -8.61 -11.01 19.24
CA SER A 396 -7.99 -12.31 19.01
C SER A 396 -8.92 -13.23 18.22
N ASP A 397 -10.21 -13.25 18.57
CA ASP A 397 -11.22 -14.03 17.85
C ASP A 397 -11.36 -13.58 16.39
N ALA A 398 -11.50 -12.26 16.15
CA ALA A 398 -11.60 -11.70 14.81
C ALA A 398 -10.36 -11.98 13.95
N MET A 399 -9.15 -11.89 14.53
CA MET A 399 -7.91 -12.18 13.80
C MET A 399 -7.77 -13.66 13.45
N ASP A 400 -8.18 -14.58 14.36
CA ASP A 400 -8.15 -16.03 14.13
C ASP A 400 -9.16 -16.45 13.03
N HIS A 401 -10.22 -15.66 12.80
CA HIS A 401 -11.21 -15.87 11.75
C HIS A 401 -10.99 -15.03 10.48
N MET A 402 -9.84 -14.39 10.33
CA MET A 402 -9.52 -13.52 9.18
C MET A 402 -10.44 -12.28 9.06
N GLU A 403 -11.05 -11.84 10.15
CA GLU A 403 -11.92 -10.66 10.20
C GLU A 403 -11.13 -9.39 10.54
N LEU A 404 -10.05 -9.12 9.77
CA LEU A 404 -9.09 -8.04 10.04
C LEU A 404 -9.75 -6.67 10.18
N ASN A 405 -10.75 -6.39 9.35
CA ASN A 405 -11.50 -5.14 9.40
C ASN A 405 -12.28 -4.99 10.72
N GLN A 406 -12.82 -6.09 11.28
CA GLN A 406 -13.49 -6.07 12.59
C GLN A 406 -12.46 -5.88 13.71
N ALA A 407 -11.36 -6.63 13.69
CA ALA A 407 -10.29 -6.51 14.68
C ALA A 407 -9.80 -5.06 14.82
N ILE A 408 -9.54 -4.39 13.69
CA ILE A 408 -9.07 -3.00 13.71
C ILE A 408 -10.16 -2.01 14.14
N LYS A 409 -11.44 -2.27 13.83
CA LYS A 409 -12.57 -1.47 14.30
C LYS A 409 -12.70 -1.51 15.83
N ASP A 410 -12.57 -2.68 16.42
CA ASP A 410 -12.68 -2.85 17.86
C ASP A 410 -11.58 -2.11 18.62
N VAL A 411 -10.35 -2.13 18.08
CA VAL A 411 -9.26 -1.32 18.64
C VAL A 411 -9.55 0.19 18.50
N TRP A 412 -10.12 0.65 17.37
CA TRP A 412 -10.48 2.07 17.22
C TRP A 412 -11.66 2.49 18.10
N ASN A 413 -12.59 1.59 18.38
CA ASN A 413 -13.63 1.81 19.40
C ASN A 413 -13.02 2.02 20.79
N LEU A 414 -12.01 1.21 21.16
CA LEU A 414 -11.25 1.38 22.39
C LEU A 414 -10.51 2.72 22.43
N ILE A 415 -9.84 3.13 21.34
CA ILE A 415 -9.16 4.43 21.21
C ILE A 415 -10.18 5.58 21.41
N GLY A 416 -11.34 5.50 20.78
CA GLY A 416 -12.43 6.47 20.94
C GLY A 416 -12.92 6.53 22.38
N ARG A 417 -13.10 5.38 23.04
CA ARG A 417 -13.48 5.31 24.46
C ARG A 417 -12.41 5.90 25.39
N ALA A 418 -11.12 5.68 25.08
CA ALA A 418 -10.02 6.26 25.84
C ALA A 418 -9.99 7.80 25.73
N ASN A 419 -10.22 8.35 24.54
CA ASN A 419 -10.36 9.79 24.36
C ASN A 419 -11.55 10.35 25.17
N LYS A 420 -12.71 9.66 25.14
CA LYS A 420 -13.89 10.02 25.93
C LYS A 420 -13.61 9.92 27.43
N TYR A 421 -12.87 8.91 27.88
CA TYR A 421 -12.47 8.74 29.27
C TYR A 421 -11.63 9.93 29.79
N ILE A 422 -10.75 10.52 28.95
CA ILE A 422 -10.04 11.75 29.29
C ILE A 422 -11.03 12.90 29.54
N ASP A 423 -12.06 13.04 28.71
CA ASP A 423 -13.00 14.14 28.80
C ASP A 423 -13.97 13.97 30.02
N GLU A 424 -14.39 12.74 30.30
CA GLU A 424 -15.25 12.40 31.45
C GLU A 424 -14.53 12.57 32.79
N THR A 425 -13.27 12.15 32.88
CA THR A 425 -12.49 12.25 34.13
C THR A 425 -11.85 13.61 34.31
N ALA A 426 -11.78 14.43 33.27
CA ALA A 426 -11.27 15.80 33.27
C ALA A 426 -9.99 16.00 34.09
N PRO A 427 -8.85 15.37 33.75
CA PRO A 427 -7.61 15.39 34.54
C PRO A 427 -7.11 16.79 34.88
N TRP A 428 -7.38 17.77 34.01
CA TRP A 428 -7.05 19.18 34.23
C TRP A 428 -7.86 19.85 35.38
N ILE A 429 -8.98 19.25 35.77
CA ILE A 429 -9.76 19.67 36.97
C ILE A 429 -9.18 18.97 38.19
N LEU A 430 -8.98 17.64 38.14
CA LEU A 430 -8.38 16.87 39.23
C LEU A 430 -7.03 17.44 39.67
N ALA A 431 -6.21 17.89 38.71
CA ALA A 431 -4.87 18.46 38.97
C ALA A 431 -4.91 19.78 39.76
N LYS A 432 -6.07 20.42 39.94
CA LYS A 432 -6.21 21.68 40.72
C LYS A 432 -6.45 21.44 42.20
N ASP A 433 -6.87 20.23 42.56
CA ASP A 433 -7.21 19.85 43.94
C ASP A 433 -6.23 18.79 44.46
N PRO A 434 -5.34 19.12 45.41
CA PRO A 434 -4.43 18.16 46.01
C PRO A 434 -5.10 16.92 46.61
N ALA A 435 -6.36 17.01 47.05
CA ALA A 435 -7.10 15.88 47.57
C ALA A 435 -7.47 14.85 46.50
N GLN A 436 -7.43 15.24 45.22
CA GLN A 436 -7.68 14.37 44.06
C GLN A 436 -6.41 13.76 43.46
N ALA A 437 -5.23 13.90 44.09
CA ALA A 437 -3.97 13.45 43.54
C ALA A 437 -3.95 11.94 43.23
N GLU A 438 -4.51 11.10 44.12
CA GLU A 438 -4.61 9.65 43.88
C GLU A 438 -5.55 9.31 42.71
N ARG A 439 -6.65 10.05 42.61
CA ARG A 439 -7.60 9.91 41.50
C ARG A 439 -6.94 10.25 40.16
N LEU A 440 -6.19 11.35 40.12
CA LEU A 440 -5.44 11.77 38.94
C LEU A 440 -4.39 10.71 38.55
N GLN A 441 -3.67 10.12 39.51
CA GLN A 441 -2.72 9.04 39.26
C GLN A 441 -3.40 7.83 38.62
N ALA A 442 -4.56 7.40 39.13
CA ALA A 442 -5.34 6.30 38.58
C ALA A 442 -5.75 6.56 37.12
N VAL A 443 -6.25 7.77 36.82
CA VAL A 443 -6.63 8.16 35.47
C VAL A 443 -5.43 8.13 34.52
N MET A 444 -4.30 8.68 34.92
CA MET A 444 -3.08 8.69 34.08
C MET A 444 -2.53 7.29 33.85
N TYR A 445 -2.55 6.43 34.89
CA TYR A 445 -2.17 5.03 34.77
C TYR A 445 -3.05 4.28 33.76
N ASN A 446 -4.38 4.40 33.90
CA ASN A 446 -5.34 3.73 33.04
C ASN A 446 -5.14 4.09 31.57
N LEU A 447 -4.90 5.37 31.28
CA LEU A 447 -4.65 5.83 29.91
C LEU A 447 -3.32 5.31 29.34
N ALA A 448 -2.25 5.32 30.14
CA ALA A 448 -0.94 4.84 29.72
C ALA A 448 -0.95 3.31 29.49
N GLU A 449 -1.63 2.55 30.37
CA GLU A 449 -1.77 1.11 30.26
C GLU A 449 -2.63 0.71 29.05
N ALA A 450 -3.74 1.42 28.80
CA ALA A 450 -4.55 1.21 27.62
C ALA A 450 -3.74 1.47 26.33
N LEU A 451 -2.95 2.54 26.28
CA LEU A 451 -2.06 2.84 25.13
C LEU A 451 -1.00 1.77 24.93
N ARG A 452 -0.46 1.18 26.01
CA ARG A 452 0.46 0.05 25.93
C ARG A 452 -0.18 -1.16 25.25
N ILE A 453 -1.40 -1.50 25.66
CA ILE A 453 -2.16 -2.62 25.07
C ILE A 453 -2.56 -2.30 23.64
N ILE A 454 -3.06 -1.09 23.35
CA ILE A 454 -3.40 -0.64 22.00
C ILE A 454 -2.19 -0.81 21.07
N ALA A 455 -0.98 -0.43 21.52
CA ALA A 455 0.23 -0.59 20.71
C ALA A 455 0.51 -2.05 20.33
N ILE A 456 0.25 -3.01 21.24
CA ILE A 456 0.37 -4.44 20.94
C ILE A 456 -0.64 -4.84 19.86
N LEU A 457 -1.90 -4.45 20.01
CA LEU A 457 -2.98 -4.85 19.11
C LEU A 457 -2.82 -4.27 17.69
N ILE A 458 -2.31 -3.03 17.58
CA ILE A 458 -2.11 -2.40 16.27
C ILE A 458 -0.77 -2.77 15.60
N ALA A 459 0.17 -3.39 16.31
CA ALA A 459 1.50 -3.70 15.78
C ALA A 459 1.48 -4.53 14.47
N PRO A 460 0.59 -5.52 14.27
CA PRO A 460 0.47 -6.21 13.00
C PRO A 460 0.03 -5.31 11.84
N PHE A 461 -0.79 -4.31 12.10
CA PHE A 461 -1.36 -3.39 11.11
C PHE A 461 -0.42 -2.24 10.76
N VAL A 462 0.18 -1.62 11.77
CA VAL A 462 1.04 -0.42 11.66
C VAL A 462 2.39 -0.65 12.36
N PRO A 463 3.24 -1.53 11.79
CA PRO A 463 4.45 -2.04 12.44
C PRO A 463 5.54 -0.99 12.68
N VAL A 464 5.49 0.16 12.00
CA VAL A 464 6.43 1.27 12.22
C VAL A 464 5.95 2.19 13.35
N THR A 465 4.63 2.30 13.54
CA THR A 465 4.01 3.21 14.51
C THR A 465 3.93 2.63 15.92
N ALA A 466 3.59 1.35 16.06
CA ALA A 466 3.46 0.70 17.36
C ALA A 466 4.72 0.81 18.25
N PRO A 467 5.95 0.60 17.74
CA PRO A 467 7.17 0.82 18.53
C PRO A 467 7.36 2.27 18.99
N LYS A 468 6.89 3.27 18.23
CA LYS A 468 6.97 4.69 18.61
C LYS A 468 6.05 5.01 19.79
N ILE A 469 4.90 4.32 19.90
CA ILE A 469 4.02 4.45 21.06
C ILE A 469 4.73 3.93 22.32
N TYR A 470 5.34 2.75 22.24
CA TYR A 470 6.14 2.18 23.34
C TYR A 470 7.29 3.09 23.76
N GLU A 471 8.01 3.64 22.80
CA GLU A 471 9.11 4.57 23.05
C GLU A 471 8.62 5.81 23.80
N GLN A 472 7.50 6.41 23.37
CA GLN A 472 6.93 7.59 24.05
C GLN A 472 6.33 7.25 25.43
N LEU A 473 5.89 6.01 25.64
CA LEU A 473 5.48 5.53 26.96
C LEU A 473 6.67 5.18 27.87
N GLY A 474 7.91 5.27 27.39
CA GLY A 474 9.11 4.96 28.17
C GLY A 474 9.40 3.45 28.30
N LEU A 475 8.80 2.63 27.44
CA LEU A 475 8.95 1.17 27.43
C LEU A 475 10.06 0.68 26.47
N GLY A 476 10.81 1.62 25.87
CA GLY A 476 11.82 1.32 24.86
C GLY A 476 11.20 1.00 23.49
N LYS A 477 12.03 0.46 22.61
CA LYS A 477 11.65 0.07 21.26
C LYS A 477 11.73 -1.45 21.12
N PRO A 478 10.63 -2.18 21.28
CA PRO A 478 10.66 -3.63 21.22
C PRO A 478 10.93 -4.10 19.78
N GLU A 479 11.66 -5.21 19.64
CA GLU A 479 11.84 -5.89 18.35
C GLU A 479 10.57 -6.63 17.93
N SER A 480 9.79 -7.10 18.90
CA SER A 480 8.55 -7.85 18.70
C SER A 480 7.52 -7.53 19.77
N PHE A 481 6.26 -7.60 19.40
CA PHE A 481 5.13 -7.53 20.32
C PHE A 481 4.54 -8.91 20.52
N PHE A 482 4.10 -9.23 21.76
CA PHE A 482 3.49 -10.50 22.08
C PHE A 482 2.07 -10.32 22.61
N MET A 483 1.12 -11.11 22.10
CA MET A 483 -0.27 -11.09 22.57
C MET A 483 -0.38 -11.46 24.06
N ALA A 484 0.53 -12.30 24.57
CA ALA A 484 0.62 -12.62 26.01
C ALA A 484 0.91 -11.40 26.90
N ASP A 485 1.36 -10.29 26.32
CA ASP A 485 1.58 -9.03 27.04
C ASP A 485 0.39 -8.08 26.97
N ALA A 486 -0.63 -8.37 26.18
CA ALA A 486 -1.87 -7.59 26.11
C ALA A 486 -2.81 -7.90 27.30
N VAL A 487 -2.27 -7.88 28.51
CA VAL A 487 -2.96 -8.11 29.77
C VAL A 487 -2.88 -6.85 30.60
N TRP A 488 -4.00 -6.43 31.19
CA TRP A 488 -4.07 -5.24 32.03
C TRP A 488 -3.18 -5.34 33.27
N GLY A 489 -2.57 -4.24 33.66
CA GLY A 489 -1.79 -4.12 34.88
C GLY A 489 -0.29 -4.42 34.72
N LYS A 490 0.22 -4.56 33.50
CA LYS A 490 1.65 -4.85 33.25
C LYS A 490 2.54 -3.60 33.16
N LEU A 491 1.98 -2.40 33.06
CA LEU A 491 2.78 -1.17 33.04
C LEU A 491 3.40 -0.93 34.43
N ALA A 492 4.74 -0.94 34.48
CA ALA A 492 5.44 -0.83 35.75
C ALA A 492 5.36 0.58 36.34
N THR A 493 5.19 0.66 37.67
CA THR A 493 5.35 1.91 38.42
C THR A 493 6.79 2.45 38.24
N GLY A 494 6.91 3.76 38.06
CA GLY A 494 8.22 4.41 37.83
C GLY A 494 8.59 4.51 36.35
N THR A 495 7.80 3.95 35.43
CA THR A 495 7.98 4.15 34.00
C THR A 495 7.94 5.63 33.67
N LYS A 496 8.94 6.10 32.92
CA LYS A 496 9.07 7.52 32.59
C LYS A 496 8.70 7.76 31.13
N VAL A 497 7.57 8.42 30.91
CA VAL A 497 7.13 8.78 29.56
C VAL A 497 8.03 9.86 28.96
N GLN A 498 8.09 9.87 27.62
CA GLN A 498 8.92 10.79 26.86
C GLN A 498 8.13 11.32 25.67
N LYS A 499 7.94 12.63 25.63
CA LYS A 499 7.27 13.25 24.49
C LYS A 499 8.12 13.11 23.22
N GLY A 500 7.51 12.58 22.17
CA GLY A 500 8.11 12.42 20.86
C GLY A 500 7.43 13.26 19.79
N GLU A 501 7.85 13.03 18.55
CA GLU A 501 7.18 13.59 17.38
C GLU A 501 5.77 13.00 17.23
N PRO A 502 4.84 13.76 16.61
CA PRO A 502 3.51 13.24 16.30
C PRO A 502 3.59 11.93 15.49
N LEU A 503 2.76 10.94 15.85
CA LEU A 503 2.73 9.64 15.15
C LEU A 503 2.39 9.81 13.67
N PHE A 504 1.34 10.61 13.41
CA PHE A 504 0.88 10.96 12.07
C PHE A 504 0.63 12.46 12.00
N PRO A 505 1.24 13.15 11.05
CA PRO A 505 0.95 14.55 10.81
C PRO A 505 -0.42 14.69 10.15
N ARG A 506 -1.14 15.77 10.48
CA ARG A 506 -2.39 16.10 9.81
C ARG A 506 -2.11 16.55 8.37
N ILE A 507 -2.90 16.06 7.43
CA ILE A 507 -2.79 16.38 6.02
C ILE A 507 -3.84 17.44 5.68
N GLU A 508 -3.40 18.54 5.09
CA GLU A 508 -4.26 19.57 4.50
C GLU A 508 -4.23 19.45 2.98
N VAL A 509 -5.38 19.56 2.35
CA VAL A 509 -5.48 19.63 0.89
C VAL A 509 -5.61 21.09 0.52
N THR A 510 -4.74 21.58 -0.37
CA THR A 510 -4.80 22.95 -0.89
C THR A 510 -5.95 23.10 -1.87
N GLU A 511 -6.35 24.34 -2.19
CA GLU A 511 -7.34 24.60 -3.24
C GLU A 511 -6.90 24.06 -4.62
N ALA A 512 -5.61 23.84 -4.82
CA ALA A 512 -5.04 23.23 -6.02
C ALA A 512 -5.06 21.67 -6.00
N GLY A 513 -5.59 21.05 -4.93
CA GLY A 513 -5.63 19.59 -4.77
C GLY A 513 -4.31 18.96 -4.32
N GLU A 514 -3.29 19.77 -3.98
CA GLU A 514 -2.01 19.28 -3.47
C GLU A 514 -2.10 19.02 -1.97
N THR A 515 -1.49 17.93 -1.50
CA THR A 515 -1.41 17.61 -0.09
C THR A 515 -0.25 18.32 0.59
N VAL A 516 -0.51 18.95 1.73
CA VAL A 516 0.50 19.62 2.57
C VAL A 516 0.44 19.05 3.97
N ILE A 517 1.59 18.59 4.46
CA ILE A 517 1.73 18.08 5.83
C ILE A 517 1.75 19.27 6.80
N ALA A 518 0.77 19.35 7.72
CA ALA A 518 0.60 20.48 8.64
C ALA A 518 1.84 20.71 9.56
N ALA A 519 2.64 19.67 9.82
CA ALA A 519 3.87 19.78 10.60
C ALA A 519 4.97 20.59 9.90
N THR A 520 5.05 20.53 8.57
CA THR A 520 6.01 21.31 7.77
C THR A 520 5.69 22.81 7.78
N LYS A 521 4.42 23.20 7.89
CA LYS A 521 4.03 24.62 8.07
C LYS A 521 4.48 25.18 9.42
N LYS A 522 4.38 24.41 10.52
CA LYS A 522 4.84 24.85 11.85
C LYS A 522 6.36 24.89 11.98
N THR A 523 7.06 23.95 11.34
CA THR A 523 8.53 23.93 11.30
C THR A 523 9.06 25.02 10.38
N ALA A 524 8.44 25.25 9.24
CA ALA A 524 8.73 26.38 8.34
C ALA A 524 8.42 27.72 9.01
N ALA A 525 7.27 27.87 9.69
CA ALA A 525 6.94 29.06 10.46
C ALA A 525 7.84 29.28 11.69
N LYS A 526 8.29 28.18 12.34
CA LYS A 526 9.27 28.25 13.44
C LYS A 526 10.69 28.49 12.94
N ALA A 527 11.06 27.94 11.79
CA ALA A 527 12.31 28.22 11.11
C ALA A 527 12.35 29.68 10.61
N ILE A 528 11.27 30.17 10.02
CA ILE A 528 11.12 31.59 9.61
C ILE A 528 11.16 32.52 10.83
N LYS A 529 10.54 32.13 11.99
CA LYS A 529 10.63 32.91 13.23
C LYS A 529 12.00 32.81 13.90
N ALA A 530 12.67 31.66 13.82
CA ALA A 530 14.03 31.47 14.32
C ALA A 530 15.09 32.14 13.42
N GLU A 531 14.86 32.18 12.12
CA GLU A 531 15.68 32.95 11.17
C GLU A 531 15.48 34.46 11.32
N ALA A 532 14.23 34.91 11.56
CA ALA A 532 13.97 36.33 11.85
C ALA A 532 14.65 36.78 13.17
N LEU A 533 14.76 35.91 14.17
CA LEU A 533 15.52 36.22 15.41
C LEU A 533 17.04 36.07 15.27
N LYS A 534 17.53 35.30 14.28
CA LYS A 534 18.96 35.14 13.95
C LYS A 534 19.44 36.09 12.88
N ALA A 535 18.57 36.72 12.13
CA ALA A 535 18.91 37.70 11.09
C ALA A 535 19.36 39.06 11.65
N GLU A 536 19.22 39.31 12.98
CA GLU A 536 19.84 40.46 13.64
C GLU A 536 21.32 40.28 13.96
N THR A 537 21.90 39.10 13.75
CA THR A 537 23.33 38.85 14.03
C THR A 537 23.97 37.87 13.04
N LYS A 538 24.01 38.13 11.76
CA LYS A 538 25.13 37.79 10.85
C LYS A 538 24.68 37.89 9.37
N LYS A 539 25.25 38.81 8.66
CA LYS A 539 25.39 38.76 7.21
C LYS A 539 26.43 37.69 6.88
N GLU A 540 26.02 36.63 6.13
CA GLU A 540 26.87 35.98 5.13
C GLU A 540 26.17 34.76 4.49
N ALA A 541 26.23 34.74 3.16
CA ALA A 541 26.15 33.66 2.18
C ALA A 541 24.90 32.71 2.12
N LYS A 542 24.16 32.84 1.03
CA LYS A 542 23.04 31.98 0.55
C LYS A 542 23.60 30.79 -0.25
N PRO A 543 23.13 29.54 -0.05
CA PRO A 543 23.46 28.43 -0.94
C PRO A 543 22.58 28.46 -2.21
N ALA A 544 23.15 27.98 -3.31
CA ALA A 544 22.53 27.86 -4.62
C ALA A 544 21.31 26.93 -4.64
N ALA A 545 20.34 27.27 -5.49
CA ALA A 545 19.12 26.50 -5.73
C ALA A 545 19.41 25.09 -6.28
N ALA A 546 18.68 24.10 -5.79
CA ALA A 546 18.66 22.76 -6.35
C ALA A 546 18.08 22.81 -7.78
N ALA A 547 18.69 22.08 -8.72
CA ALA A 547 18.26 22.00 -10.11
C ALA A 547 16.83 21.42 -10.19
N ALA A 548 15.96 22.11 -10.92
CA ALA A 548 14.64 21.61 -11.29
C ALA A 548 14.78 20.37 -12.18
N GLY A 549 13.91 19.36 -11.99
CA GLY A 549 13.91 18.16 -12.81
C GLY A 549 13.66 18.47 -14.29
N GLU A 550 14.11 17.60 -15.18
CA GLU A 550 13.87 17.71 -16.62
C GLU A 550 12.36 17.62 -16.91
N ILE A 551 11.87 18.51 -17.77
CA ILE A 551 10.48 18.51 -18.29
C ILE A 551 10.47 18.12 -19.76
N THR A 552 9.38 17.49 -20.21
CA THR A 552 9.19 17.15 -21.63
C THR A 552 8.75 18.36 -22.44
N ILE A 553 8.89 18.30 -23.77
CA ILE A 553 8.37 19.34 -24.67
C ILE A 553 6.85 19.48 -24.56
N ASP A 554 6.16 18.38 -24.25
CA ASP A 554 4.70 18.37 -24.05
C ASP A 554 4.30 19.08 -22.73
N ASP A 555 5.15 19.05 -21.71
CA ASP A 555 4.93 19.79 -20.47
C ASP A 555 5.14 21.29 -20.71
N PHE A 556 6.16 21.66 -21.46
CA PHE A 556 6.38 23.05 -21.85
C PHE A 556 5.25 23.59 -22.75
N ALA A 557 4.72 22.76 -23.64
CA ALA A 557 3.61 23.15 -24.55
C ALA A 557 2.29 23.47 -23.82
N LYS A 558 2.14 23.05 -22.55
CA LYS A 558 0.98 23.40 -21.70
C LYS A 558 1.03 24.83 -21.19
N ILE A 559 2.18 25.50 -21.25
CA ILE A 559 2.35 26.91 -20.81
C ILE A 559 2.08 27.83 -21.97
N ASP A 560 1.10 28.74 -21.81
CA ASP A 560 0.81 29.76 -22.82
C ASP A 560 1.60 31.06 -22.54
N LEU A 561 2.77 31.16 -23.17
CA LEU A 561 3.61 32.36 -23.10
C LEU A 561 3.22 33.36 -24.16
N ARG A 562 2.94 34.61 -23.75
CA ARG A 562 2.54 35.69 -24.64
C ARG A 562 3.34 36.96 -24.40
N VAL A 563 3.50 37.76 -25.47
CA VAL A 563 3.98 39.12 -25.34
C VAL A 563 2.81 40.03 -24.92
N ALA A 564 3.01 40.82 -23.87
CA ALA A 564 2.02 41.72 -23.32
C ALA A 564 2.60 43.15 -23.24
N THR A 565 1.87 44.17 -23.68
CA THR A 565 2.27 45.56 -23.49
C THR A 565 1.74 46.08 -22.17
N VAL A 566 2.60 46.66 -21.34
CA VAL A 566 2.18 47.33 -20.10
C VAL A 566 1.53 48.67 -20.44
N VAL A 567 0.24 48.80 -20.15
CA VAL A 567 -0.53 50.06 -20.46
C VAL A 567 -0.65 50.97 -19.25
N ALA A 568 -0.61 50.41 -18.04
CA ALA A 568 -0.53 51.16 -16.80
C ALA A 568 0.19 50.39 -15.72
N ALA A 569 0.82 51.07 -14.77
CA ALA A 569 1.49 50.46 -13.62
C ALA A 569 1.32 51.37 -12.39
N GLU A 570 1.06 50.73 -11.22
CA GLU A 570 0.94 51.46 -9.95
C GLU A 570 1.46 50.62 -8.79
N ARG A 571 2.00 51.25 -7.74
CA ARG A 571 2.43 50.55 -6.52
C ARG A 571 1.19 50.07 -5.74
N VAL A 572 1.23 48.85 -5.25
CA VAL A 572 0.14 48.32 -4.42
C VAL A 572 0.24 48.93 -3.00
N PRO A 573 -0.83 49.57 -2.47
CA PRO A 573 -0.79 50.18 -1.13
C PRO A 573 -0.42 49.17 -0.02
N LYS A 574 0.34 49.64 0.97
CA LYS A 574 0.79 48.85 2.15
C LYS A 574 1.73 47.69 1.81
N THR A 575 2.51 47.79 0.73
CA THR A 575 3.57 46.82 0.41
C THR A 575 4.67 47.47 -0.40
N ASP A 576 5.92 47.19 -0.05
CA ASP A 576 7.11 47.73 -0.71
C ASP A 576 7.62 46.83 -1.85
N LYS A 577 6.91 45.73 -2.15
CA LYS A 577 7.37 44.70 -3.07
C LYS A 577 6.51 44.53 -4.31
N LEU A 578 5.27 45.03 -4.29
CA LEU A 578 4.29 44.74 -5.35
C LEU A 578 3.97 45.93 -6.22
N ILE A 579 3.98 45.71 -7.55
CA ILE A 579 3.40 46.60 -8.56
C ILE A 579 2.20 45.90 -9.18
N LYS A 580 1.09 46.65 -9.31
CA LYS A 580 -0.06 46.26 -10.11
C LYS A 580 0.16 46.77 -11.52
N LEU A 581 0.13 45.88 -12.48
CA LEU A 581 0.28 46.14 -13.90
C LEU A 581 -1.07 45.94 -14.59
N GLN A 582 -1.46 46.88 -15.42
CA GLN A 582 -2.46 46.66 -16.47
C GLN A 582 -1.70 46.32 -17.75
N VAL A 583 -1.92 45.11 -18.28
CA VAL A 583 -1.24 44.65 -19.49
C VAL A 583 -2.24 44.33 -20.58
N LYS A 584 -1.88 44.60 -21.82
CA LYS A 584 -2.67 44.29 -23.01
C LYS A 584 -2.01 43.12 -23.74
N ILE A 585 -2.77 42.02 -23.97
CA ILE A 585 -2.36 40.83 -24.70
C ILE A 585 -3.22 40.73 -25.96
N GLY A 586 -2.74 41.24 -27.10
CA GLY A 586 -3.58 41.43 -28.27
C GLY A 586 -4.68 42.45 -27.98
N ASP A 587 -5.94 42.06 -28.04
CA ASP A 587 -7.09 42.90 -27.71
C ASP A 587 -7.60 42.75 -26.26
N GLU A 588 -7.05 41.81 -25.49
CA GLU A 588 -7.47 41.55 -24.11
C GLU A 588 -6.64 42.36 -23.11
N GLU A 589 -7.32 43.08 -22.20
CA GLU A 589 -6.67 43.73 -21.07
C GLU A 589 -6.75 42.87 -19.80
N ARG A 590 -5.65 42.76 -19.07
CA ARG A 590 -5.55 41.99 -17.82
C ARG A 590 -4.81 42.74 -16.74
N THR A 591 -5.22 42.49 -15.48
CA THR A 591 -4.46 42.92 -14.32
C THR A 591 -3.49 41.82 -13.90
N ILE A 592 -2.21 42.18 -13.73
CA ILE A 592 -1.18 41.29 -13.18
C ILE A 592 -0.50 42.00 -12.01
N VAL A 593 -0.34 41.30 -10.89
CA VAL A 593 0.41 41.80 -9.72
C VAL A 593 1.75 41.08 -9.64
N SER A 594 2.85 41.83 -9.64
CA SER A 594 4.21 41.30 -9.66
C SER A 594 5.08 41.84 -8.55
N GLY A 595 5.99 41.04 -8.03
CA GLY A 595 6.92 41.37 -6.95
C GLY A 595 8.15 42.16 -7.35
N ILE A 596 8.02 43.12 -8.23
CA ILE A 596 9.14 43.85 -8.88
C ILE A 596 9.32 45.29 -8.38
N ALA A 597 8.57 45.72 -7.36
CA ALA A 597 8.56 47.13 -6.90
C ALA A 597 9.88 47.59 -6.27
N GLN A 598 10.78 46.69 -5.93
CA GLN A 598 12.11 47.04 -5.41
C GLN A 598 13.13 47.31 -6.53
N HIS A 599 12.82 46.90 -7.77
CA HIS A 599 13.73 46.98 -8.93
C HIS A 599 13.22 47.89 -10.04
N TYR A 600 11.92 48.22 -10.03
CA TYR A 600 11.28 49.03 -11.07
C TYR A 600 10.38 50.11 -10.47
N GLU A 601 10.47 51.30 -11.00
CA GLU A 601 9.46 52.32 -10.78
C GLU A 601 8.32 52.14 -11.81
N PRO A 602 7.05 52.32 -11.40
CA PRO A 602 5.87 52.11 -12.28
C PRO A 602 5.96 52.82 -13.62
N GLU A 603 6.45 54.06 -13.63
CA GLU A 603 6.53 54.91 -14.83
C GLU A 603 7.47 54.29 -15.88
N ASN A 604 8.52 53.58 -15.43
CA ASN A 604 9.52 52.95 -16.31
C ASN A 604 9.04 51.62 -16.94
N LEU A 605 7.86 51.15 -16.56
CA LEU A 605 7.25 49.93 -17.08
C LEU A 605 6.24 50.20 -18.20
N ILE A 606 5.62 51.37 -18.21
CA ILE A 606 4.59 51.74 -19.18
C ILE A 606 5.18 51.75 -20.59
N GLY A 607 4.50 51.09 -21.53
CA GLY A 607 4.91 50.95 -22.93
C GLY A 607 5.89 49.81 -23.19
N LYS A 608 6.40 49.10 -22.18
CA LYS A 608 7.26 47.94 -22.39
C LYS A 608 6.46 46.69 -22.81
N ASN A 609 7.03 45.93 -23.71
CA ASN A 609 6.53 44.61 -24.10
C ASN A 609 7.22 43.55 -23.27
N VAL A 610 6.49 42.95 -22.32
CA VAL A 610 6.98 41.92 -21.38
C VAL A 610 6.42 40.55 -21.73
N ILE A 611 7.13 39.48 -21.35
CA ILE A 611 6.65 38.13 -21.54
C ILE A 611 5.83 37.72 -20.32
N VAL A 612 4.62 37.18 -20.56
CA VAL A 612 3.69 36.77 -19.52
C VAL A 612 3.23 35.33 -19.72
N ILE A 613 2.99 34.63 -18.62
CA ILE A 613 2.25 33.36 -18.64
C ILE A 613 0.76 33.72 -18.59
N ALA A 614 0.06 33.45 -19.69
CA ALA A 614 -1.32 33.89 -19.90
C ALA A 614 -2.37 32.90 -19.37
N ASN A 615 -2.04 31.61 -19.22
CA ASN A 615 -2.97 30.58 -18.81
C ASN A 615 -2.83 30.15 -17.33
N LEU A 616 -2.24 30.99 -16.47
CA LEU A 616 -2.26 30.79 -15.03
C LEU A 616 -3.66 31.06 -14.46
N LYS A 617 -4.07 30.22 -13.48
CA LYS A 617 -5.28 30.47 -12.72
C LYS A 617 -5.20 31.84 -12.01
N PRO A 618 -6.28 32.64 -12.00
CA PRO A 618 -6.30 33.90 -11.27
C PRO A 618 -5.97 33.71 -9.78
N ALA A 619 -5.12 34.58 -9.24
CA ALA A 619 -4.72 34.58 -7.84
C ALA A 619 -4.97 35.96 -7.20
N LYS A 620 -5.45 35.99 -5.94
CA LYS A 620 -5.64 37.25 -5.21
C LYS A 620 -4.39 37.58 -4.40
N LEU A 621 -3.72 38.69 -4.77
CA LEU A 621 -2.57 39.23 -4.05
C LEU A 621 -2.94 40.56 -3.40
N ARG A 622 -2.95 40.61 -2.07
CA ARG A 622 -3.37 41.79 -1.29
C ARG A 622 -4.75 42.33 -1.68
N GLY A 623 -5.69 41.43 -2.02
CA GLY A 623 -7.07 41.81 -2.43
C GLY A 623 -7.26 42.15 -3.90
N ILE A 624 -6.17 42.20 -4.70
CA ILE A 624 -6.20 42.44 -6.14
C ILE A 624 -6.12 41.12 -6.87
N GLU A 625 -7.00 40.85 -7.80
CA GLU A 625 -6.98 39.67 -8.65
C GLU A 625 -5.91 39.79 -9.73
N SER A 626 -4.90 38.91 -9.73
CA SER A 626 -3.87 38.80 -10.75
C SER A 626 -4.23 37.68 -11.73
N ARG A 627 -4.30 37.98 -13.03
CA ARG A 627 -4.65 37.03 -14.10
C ARG A 627 -3.47 36.78 -15.03
N GLY A 628 -2.42 36.14 -14.46
CA GLY A 628 -1.19 35.83 -15.16
C GLY A 628 0.05 36.19 -14.35
N MET A 629 1.21 35.93 -14.90
CA MET A 629 2.50 36.20 -14.25
C MET A 629 3.48 36.78 -15.28
N VAL A 630 4.12 37.91 -14.94
CA VAL A 630 5.23 38.46 -15.73
C VAL A 630 6.50 37.69 -15.43
N LEU A 631 7.25 37.28 -16.45
CA LEU A 631 8.52 36.60 -16.30
C LEU A 631 9.64 37.61 -16.03
N ALA A 632 10.51 37.23 -15.08
CA ALA A 632 11.70 37.99 -14.75
C ALA A 632 12.86 37.01 -14.43
N ALA A 633 14.06 37.37 -14.81
CA ALA A 633 15.28 36.69 -14.41
C ALA A 633 15.88 37.42 -13.21
N SER A 634 16.40 36.65 -12.23
CA SER A 634 17.16 37.18 -11.10
C SER A 634 18.49 36.45 -10.97
N ASP A 635 19.55 37.20 -10.67
CA ASP A 635 20.84 36.62 -10.31
C ASP A 635 20.95 36.39 -8.78
N GLY A 636 22.01 35.72 -8.36
CA GLY A 636 22.28 35.45 -6.94
C GLY A 636 22.68 36.71 -6.14
N GLU A 637 22.90 37.86 -6.80
CA GLU A 637 23.37 39.12 -6.20
C GLU A 637 22.21 40.11 -5.95
N GLY A 638 20.97 39.71 -6.30
CA GLY A 638 19.77 40.50 -6.03
C GLY A 638 19.35 41.44 -7.18
N ASN A 639 19.96 41.33 -8.35
CA ASN A 639 19.46 42.03 -9.55
C ASN A 639 18.25 41.25 -10.13
N LEU A 640 17.25 41.99 -10.61
CA LEU A 640 16.08 41.42 -11.26
C LEU A 640 15.81 42.17 -12.55
N VAL A 641 15.69 41.43 -13.66
CA VAL A 641 15.41 41.97 -14.99
C VAL A 641 14.17 41.27 -15.56
N LEU A 642 13.22 42.05 -16.06
CA LEU A 642 12.05 41.53 -16.73
C LEU A 642 12.43 40.88 -18.07
N ALA A 643 11.85 39.73 -18.36
CA ALA A 643 11.90 39.15 -19.69
C ALA A 643 11.04 40.00 -20.62
N ASP A 644 11.66 40.78 -21.51
CA ASP A 644 10.99 41.66 -22.44
C ASP A 644 11.17 41.20 -23.90
N ALA A 645 10.31 41.70 -24.78
CA ALA A 645 10.31 41.39 -26.19
C ALA A 645 10.16 42.69 -27.01
N PRO A 646 11.19 43.57 -27.02
CA PRO A 646 11.11 44.84 -27.71
C PRO A 646 10.90 44.65 -29.23
N GLY A 647 9.95 45.39 -29.79
CA GLY A 647 9.62 45.35 -31.22
C GLY A 647 8.70 44.19 -31.64
N ILE A 648 8.28 43.32 -30.73
CA ILE A 648 7.32 42.24 -31.00
C ILE A 648 5.91 42.69 -30.61
N ALA A 649 4.93 42.47 -31.50
CA ALA A 649 3.55 42.90 -31.27
C ALA A 649 2.92 42.19 -30.06
N SER A 650 2.13 42.91 -29.27
CA SER A 650 1.32 42.39 -28.18
C SER A 650 0.40 41.24 -28.65
N GLY A 651 0.26 40.18 -27.86
CA GLY A 651 -0.50 38.97 -28.21
C GLY A 651 0.32 37.90 -28.93
N SER A 652 1.56 38.23 -29.41
CA SER A 652 2.43 37.24 -30.05
C SER A 652 2.77 36.10 -29.12
N LYS A 653 2.76 34.86 -29.65
CA LYS A 653 3.12 33.67 -28.92
C LYS A 653 4.64 33.55 -28.79
N VAL A 654 5.11 33.31 -27.59
CA VAL A 654 6.52 32.92 -27.30
C VAL A 654 6.63 31.41 -27.37
N LYS A 655 7.62 30.91 -28.11
CA LYS A 655 7.83 29.48 -28.37
C LYS A 655 9.10 28.99 -27.70
#